data_974ce7ddf12c8bc956e9ac40975af849
#
_entry.id   974ce7ddf12c8bc956e9ac40975af849
#
_cell.length_a   1.000
_cell.length_b   1.000
_cell.length_c   1.000
_cell.angle_alpha   90.00
_cell.angle_beta   90.00
_cell.angle_gamma   90.00
#
_symmetry.space_group_name_H-M   'P 1'
#
loop_
_entity.id
_entity.type
_entity.pdbx_description
1 polymer ?
#
loop_
_entity_poly.entity_id
_entity_poly.type
_entity_poly.pdbx_seq_one_letter_code
_entity_poly.pdbx_strand_id
1 'polypeptide(L)'
;MDSRENHIYYILALAVSIGLVFHGASFLTTLNDTYDIFVHIFFGDHYRRSWFDPWEPKWYTGFSLISYPPMVHQLIALLSFISGLKFAAYILAFCIVALYVTGSYRFSKLISGNKESAAYSALVAVFLPSVIEAFHVFGQIPMMMGISWLLHALPEIFQYVRFGKIRHYFSGISLIAVAVCSHHVTPIFGMVFFVVPLMATAVMDGAKEEAGSYKAIGLLLFIKYVKKFIGRIVFFGGSTVFVAVFVILPYWIWSKSDPIAQVPIPHGSRDNFIEVFSSGLVFFILPWGFLLLMLPFYFYRFFSKRNIFLGMSFTMLFILGTGGTTPITKMLLGENAFNILTLERFTFWATIYAMPMTGEFLWRFTKGDIFRKIMLRRNTTVHSLYTAILIICIFFSAGFTTNLSFFRPLQPDPINLIPLKNFLKSDKHDKWRFLTLGFGDQMAWLSSNTDALTIDGNYHSARRVPELTTRAIERLENSKYRGIEGIVTLQQFLSTPETFHLKYILSNDKFYDPILYFSGWHRVKLLPNGIMVWERSDVSSLPAILPKKDIPTFQKVMWGVIPMTMLFFAFFFNVQIHWVRHVLGRSKDPDFSNPEELREIIEPIFYQVIKYWIVMILTLALVLIANLYWVNIKQTGHERVVTSYYDALDFKRFIEAHSFLDPSENISLDYFLLEISVTDGLLDSYGKINNIVHRTLEKREDYAKIETKLEYVTPMKTVFRTEVNEVVKNGWKWYIKPTTTHNYIPTDQFSIVSKNHFINQGRRTITTEETFHEDVLDRPVTIVRQARLIKRDTSYHVVGLLQNLDSYPVDLTIKASLLDSMDNQITSYYDQYDLVHKLMPKEVTGFRIDFEDVKWIFPDKDQKKKMTPTSFKIEVLGSVINQDLYKKVVVQEVAANGDEVRGKLYNYGEMTSTVTQIVQSHFDQKKNLMWVETNLTDESVFPKKRAPFSFQPDPLECLEVIEPLKKPMIKINGLDNEDITRKYQPENIRESGLFFSLRPDTYTIFSLNNFIGNPAPF
;
A
#
# COMPACT_ATOMS: atom_id res chain seq x y z
N MET A 1 -46.32 -16.44 16.96
CA MET A 1 -44.86 -16.75 17.09
C MET A 1 -44.50 -16.66 18.57
N ASP A 2 -43.83 -17.67 19.09
CA ASP A 2 -43.41 -17.71 20.49
C ASP A 2 -42.35 -16.60 20.74
N SER A 3 -42.40 -15.99 21.90
CA SER A 3 -41.51 -14.87 22.27
C SER A 3 -40.02 -15.22 22.11
N ARG A 4 -39.67 -16.49 22.22
CA ARG A 4 -38.34 -17.03 21.99
C ARG A 4 -37.91 -16.99 20.53
N GLU A 5 -38.79 -17.32 19.59
CA GLU A 5 -38.49 -17.28 18.17
C GLU A 5 -38.26 -15.86 17.68
N ASN A 6 -39.07 -14.91 18.15
CA ASN A 6 -38.88 -13.49 17.86
C ASN A 6 -37.50 -12.97 18.29
N HIS A 7 -36.97 -13.44 19.42
CA HIS A 7 -35.65 -13.04 19.91
C HIS A 7 -34.50 -13.56 19.03
N ILE A 8 -34.64 -14.78 18.52
CA ILE A 8 -33.62 -15.37 17.61
C ILE A 8 -33.54 -14.59 16.31
N TYR A 9 -34.66 -14.31 15.69
CA TYR A 9 -34.75 -13.53 14.45
C TYR A 9 -34.26 -12.10 14.65
N TYR A 10 -34.51 -11.53 15.82
CA TYR A 10 -33.93 -10.22 16.18
C TYR A 10 -32.41 -10.22 16.17
N ILE A 11 -31.76 -11.18 16.86
CA ILE A 11 -30.30 -11.26 16.90
C ILE A 11 -29.75 -11.52 15.50
N LEU A 12 -30.38 -12.36 14.69
CA LEU A 12 -29.94 -12.64 13.34
C LEU A 12 -30.07 -11.43 12.42
N ALA A 13 -31.19 -10.73 12.49
CA ALA A 13 -31.39 -9.47 11.76
C ALA A 13 -30.40 -8.41 12.19
N LEU A 14 -30.10 -8.31 13.47
CA LEU A 14 -29.09 -7.42 14.03
C LEU A 14 -27.70 -7.80 13.49
N ALA A 15 -27.35 -9.09 13.45
CA ALA A 15 -26.07 -9.56 12.93
C ALA A 15 -25.89 -9.20 11.43
N VAL A 16 -26.92 -9.42 10.60
CA VAL A 16 -26.89 -9.03 9.18
C VAL A 16 -26.76 -7.52 9.04
N SER A 17 -27.57 -6.75 9.79
CA SER A 17 -27.59 -5.29 9.72
C SER A 17 -26.26 -4.67 10.16
N ILE A 18 -25.72 -5.13 11.30
CA ILE A 18 -24.40 -4.68 11.78
C ILE A 18 -23.32 -5.10 10.79
N GLY A 19 -23.37 -6.31 10.23
CA GLY A 19 -22.41 -6.79 9.24
C GLY A 19 -22.39 -5.90 8.00
N LEU A 20 -23.54 -5.59 7.43
CA LEU A 20 -23.65 -4.70 6.28
C LEU A 20 -23.14 -3.28 6.59
N VAL A 21 -23.49 -2.73 7.74
CA VAL A 21 -23.06 -1.38 8.13
C VAL A 21 -21.57 -1.35 8.44
N PHE A 22 -21.09 -2.28 9.25
CA PHE A 22 -19.68 -2.33 9.68
C PHE A 22 -18.74 -2.54 8.48
N HIS A 23 -18.94 -3.60 7.72
CA HIS A 23 -18.09 -3.87 6.55
C HIS A 23 -18.28 -2.84 5.45
N GLY A 24 -19.51 -2.35 5.23
CA GLY A 24 -19.78 -1.32 4.25
C GLY A 24 -19.10 0.01 4.56
N ALA A 25 -19.22 0.49 5.80
CA ALA A 25 -18.53 1.71 6.22
C ALA A 25 -17.00 1.54 6.17
N SER A 26 -16.49 0.38 6.60
CA SER A 26 -15.07 0.07 6.56
C SER A 26 -14.52 0.04 5.14
N PHE A 27 -15.25 -0.50 4.16
CA PHE A 27 -14.81 -0.48 2.75
C PHE A 27 -14.66 0.93 2.17
N LEU A 28 -15.38 1.93 2.65
CA LEU A 28 -15.20 3.30 2.19
C LEU A 28 -13.77 3.83 2.44
N THR A 29 -13.15 3.39 3.52
CA THR A 29 -11.81 3.79 3.92
C THR A 29 -10.72 2.79 3.53
N THR A 30 -11.01 1.50 3.56
CA THR A 30 -10.00 0.44 3.39
C THR A 30 -9.85 -0.08 1.97
N LEU A 31 -10.76 0.21 1.05
CA LEU A 31 -10.73 -0.37 -0.29
C LEU A 31 -9.43 -0.09 -1.05
N ASN A 32 -8.90 1.12 -0.92
CA ASN A 32 -7.66 1.50 -1.60
C ASN A 32 -6.41 0.88 -0.93
N ASP A 33 -6.53 0.40 0.29
CA ASP A 33 -5.44 -0.13 1.12
C ASP A 33 -5.33 -1.66 1.05
N THR A 34 -6.26 -2.33 0.37
CA THR A 34 -6.24 -3.80 0.22
C THR A 34 -5.25 -4.27 -0.83
N TYR A 35 -4.77 -5.51 -0.71
CA TYR A 35 -3.84 -6.10 -1.67
C TYR A 35 -4.49 -6.57 -2.98
N ASP A 36 -5.68 -7.19 -2.96
CA ASP A 36 -6.20 -7.91 -4.13
C ASP A 36 -7.42 -7.28 -4.80
N ILE A 37 -8.08 -6.31 -4.15
CA ILE A 37 -9.37 -5.82 -4.64
C ILE A 37 -9.31 -5.22 -6.04
N PHE A 38 -8.24 -4.46 -6.34
CA PHE A 38 -8.07 -3.84 -7.65
C PHE A 38 -7.77 -4.86 -8.75
N VAL A 39 -7.13 -5.98 -8.40
CA VAL A 39 -6.93 -7.12 -9.32
C VAL A 39 -8.28 -7.74 -9.69
N HIS A 40 -9.15 -7.93 -8.70
CA HIS A 40 -10.50 -8.47 -8.95
C HIS A 40 -11.37 -7.50 -9.76
N ILE A 41 -11.23 -6.19 -9.53
CA ILE A 41 -11.88 -5.17 -10.35
C ILE A 41 -11.34 -5.20 -11.79
N PHE A 42 -10.04 -5.35 -11.98
CA PHE A 42 -9.41 -5.45 -13.29
C PHE A 42 -9.88 -6.70 -14.05
N PHE A 43 -9.98 -7.83 -13.38
CA PHE A 43 -10.57 -9.03 -14.01
C PHE A 43 -12.06 -8.84 -14.33
N GLY A 44 -12.81 -8.13 -13.48
CA GLY A 44 -14.19 -7.73 -13.77
C GLY A 44 -14.28 -6.82 -15.01
N ASP A 45 -13.34 -5.87 -15.18
CA ASP A 45 -13.27 -5.05 -16.39
C ASP A 45 -12.99 -5.88 -17.65
N HIS A 46 -12.15 -6.92 -17.53
CA HIS A 46 -11.94 -7.85 -18.64
C HIS A 46 -13.25 -8.51 -19.08
N TYR A 47 -14.01 -9.12 -18.14
CA TYR A 47 -15.30 -9.77 -18.49
C TYR A 47 -16.33 -8.77 -19.02
N ARG A 48 -16.29 -7.53 -18.61
CA ARG A 48 -17.12 -6.45 -19.18
C ARG A 48 -16.79 -6.18 -20.65
N ARG A 49 -15.51 -6.22 -21.01
CA ARG A 49 -15.03 -5.98 -22.38
C ARG A 49 -15.09 -7.23 -23.25
N SER A 50 -14.85 -8.40 -22.68
CA SER A 50 -14.59 -9.65 -23.41
C SER A 50 -15.05 -10.86 -22.60
N TRP A 51 -16.36 -11.12 -22.58
CA TRP A 51 -16.98 -12.18 -21.76
C TRP A 51 -16.52 -13.59 -22.12
N PHE A 52 -16.44 -13.89 -23.42
CA PHE A 52 -16.13 -15.24 -23.91
C PHE A 52 -14.68 -15.42 -24.34
N ASP A 53 -13.92 -14.35 -24.44
CA ASP A 53 -12.50 -14.45 -24.75
C ASP A 53 -11.66 -14.23 -23.49
N PRO A 54 -11.10 -15.30 -22.92
CA PRO A 54 -10.38 -15.21 -21.66
C PRO A 54 -8.97 -14.64 -21.80
N TRP A 55 -8.55 -14.23 -22.99
CA TRP A 55 -7.22 -13.64 -23.20
C TRP A 55 -7.19 -12.17 -22.79
N GLU A 56 -6.35 -11.84 -21.83
CA GLU A 56 -6.11 -10.48 -21.35
C GLU A 56 -4.73 -9.97 -21.83
N PRO A 57 -4.70 -9.00 -22.75
CA PRO A 57 -3.43 -8.49 -23.28
C PRO A 57 -2.77 -7.40 -22.44
N LYS A 58 -3.48 -6.79 -21.48
CA LYS A 58 -3.04 -5.57 -20.80
C LYS A 58 -1.86 -5.77 -19.87
N TRP A 59 -1.67 -6.95 -19.30
CA TRP A 59 -0.56 -7.25 -18.40
C TRP A 59 0.44 -8.21 -19.02
N TYR A 60 1.72 -8.05 -18.65
CA TYR A 60 2.82 -8.88 -19.13
C TYR A 60 2.95 -8.83 -20.67
N THR A 61 2.94 -9.96 -21.31
CA THR A 61 2.82 -10.09 -22.76
C THR A 61 1.47 -10.69 -23.18
N GLY A 62 0.50 -10.61 -22.30
CA GLY A 62 -0.80 -11.24 -22.38
C GLY A 62 -0.86 -12.58 -21.64
N PHE A 63 -2.01 -12.88 -21.08
CA PHE A 63 -2.25 -14.12 -20.33
C PHE A 63 -3.72 -14.55 -20.44
N SER A 64 -4.01 -15.79 -20.04
CA SER A 64 -5.38 -16.30 -20.03
C SER A 64 -5.99 -16.23 -18.63
N LEU A 65 -7.18 -15.63 -18.49
CA LEU A 65 -7.95 -15.63 -17.25
C LEU A 65 -8.57 -17.00 -16.89
N ILE A 66 -8.48 -18.00 -17.74
CA ILE A 66 -8.89 -19.38 -17.39
C ILE A 66 -8.13 -19.88 -16.15
N SER A 67 -6.97 -19.33 -15.87
CA SER A 67 -6.19 -19.63 -14.68
C SER A 67 -6.83 -19.20 -13.35
N TYR A 68 -7.90 -18.41 -13.37
CA TYR A 68 -8.61 -17.94 -12.18
C TYR A 68 -10.11 -18.20 -12.24
N PRO A 69 -10.80 -18.58 -11.13
CA PRO A 69 -12.25 -18.83 -11.11
C PRO A 69 -13.04 -17.57 -11.51
N PRO A 70 -13.97 -17.65 -12.48
CA PRO A 70 -14.53 -16.46 -13.12
C PRO A 70 -15.73 -15.83 -12.41
N MET A 71 -16.47 -16.55 -11.55
CA MET A 71 -17.79 -16.13 -11.06
C MET A 71 -17.81 -14.75 -10.43
N VAL A 72 -16.89 -14.47 -9.53
CA VAL A 72 -16.84 -13.17 -8.83
C VAL A 72 -16.60 -12.03 -9.82
N HIS A 73 -15.70 -12.25 -10.79
CA HIS A 73 -15.37 -11.25 -11.80
C HIS A 73 -16.49 -11.04 -12.81
N GLN A 74 -17.20 -12.11 -13.17
CA GLN A 74 -18.41 -12.04 -13.99
C GLN A 74 -19.53 -11.26 -13.29
N LEU A 75 -19.70 -11.45 -11.98
CA LEU A 75 -20.67 -10.70 -11.19
C LEU A 75 -20.28 -9.21 -11.08
N ILE A 76 -19.00 -8.89 -10.86
CA ILE A 76 -18.51 -7.51 -10.90
C ILE A 76 -18.79 -6.91 -12.28
N ALA A 77 -18.52 -7.62 -13.37
CA ALA A 77 -18.81 -7.16 -14.73
C ALA A 77 -20.29 -6.85 -14.93
N LEU A 78 -21.18 -7.78 -14.56
CA LEU A 78 -22.63 -7.57 -14.68
C LEU A 78 -23.12 -6.37 -13.87
N LEU A 79 -22.72 -6.27 -12.62
CA LEU A 79 -23.12 -5.17 -11.74
C LEU A 79 -22.53 -3.82 -12.25
N SER A 80 -21.36 -3.84 -12.88
CA SER A 80 -20.69 -2.64 -13.34
C SER A 80 -21.42 -1.90 -14.49
N PHE A 81 -22.28 -2.59 -15.23
CA PHE A 81 -23.12 -1.95 -16.25
C PHE A 81 -24.11 -0.95 -15.67
N ILE A 82 -24.48 -1.12 -14.41
CA ILE A 82 -25.45 -0.26 -13.71
C ILE A 82 -24.71 0.75 -12.81
N SER A 83 -23.61 0.35 -12.19
CA SER A 83 -23.02 1.10 -11.07
C SER A 83 -21.56 1.54 -11.28
N GLY A 84 -20.91 1.06 -12.33
CA GLY A 84 -19.47 1.21 -12.52
C GLY A 84 -18.66 0.19 -11.70
N LEU A 85 -17.40 -0.01 -12.06
CA LEU A 85 -16.57 -1.12 -11.58
C LEU A 85 -16.32 -1.11 -10.07
N LYS A 86 -15.92 0.02 -9.50
CA LYS A 86 -15.68 0.13 -8.06
C LYS A 86 -16.95 -0.13 -7.26
N PHE A 87 -18.05 0.49 -7.66
CA PHE A 87 -19.31 0.34 -6.95
C PHE A 87 -19.90 -1.07 -7.10
N ALA A 88 -19.67 -1.73 -8.23
CA ALA A 88 -20.02 -3.13 -8.44
C ALA A 88 -19.33 -4.05 -7.42
N ALA A 89 -18.04 -3.82 -7.16
CA ALA A 89 -17.30 -4.55 -6.13
C ALA A 89 -17.88 -4.32 -4.73
N TYR A 90 -18.29 -3.09 -4.40
CA TYR A 90 -19.00 -2.79 -3.14
C TYR A 90 -20.31 -3.57 -3.01
N ILE A 91 -21.17 -3.50 -4.03
CA ILE A 91 -22.46 -4.23 -4.02
C ILE A 91 -22.22 -5.72 -3.80
N LEU A 92 -21.24 -6.28 -4.52
CA LEU A 92 -20.92 -7.70 -4.39
C LEU A 92 -20.40 -8.04 -2.98
N ALA A 93 -19.55 -7.19 -2.40
CA ALA A 93 -19.08 -7.36 -1.03
C ALA A 93 -20.24 -7.35 -0.01
N PHE A 94 -21.22 -6.45 -0.15
CA PHE A 94 -22.44 -6.45 0.66
C PHE A 94 -23.22 -7.78 0.53
N CYS A 95 -23.41 -8.27 -0.69
CA CYS A 95 -24.07 -9.55 -0.92
C CYS A 95 -23.32 -10.71 -0.23
N ILE A 96 -21.98 -10.69 -0.30
CA ILE A 96 -21.14 -11.71 0.32
C ILE A 96 -21.23 -11.65 1.86
N VAL A 97 -21.24 -10.47 2.46
CA VAL A 97 -21.39 -10.31 3.91
C VAL A 97 -22.74 -10.89 4.37
N ALA A 98 -23.83 -10.54 3.70
CA ALA A 98 -25.14 -11.09 4.02
C ALA A 98 -25.18 -12.63 3.90
N LEU A 99 -24.60 -13.15 2.82
CA LEU A 99 -24.50 -14.60 2.57
C LEU A 99 -23.62 -15.29 3.63
N TYR A 100 -22.51 -14.68 4.00
CA TYR A 100 -21.59 -15.19 5.02
C TYR A 100 -22.26 -15.26 6.41
N VAL A 101 -22.93 -14.19 6.86
CA VAL A 101 -23.59 -14.15 8.16
C VAL A 101 -24.72 -15.17 8.25
N THR A 102 -25.54 -15.27 7.20
CA THR A 102 -26.63 -16.26 7.15
C THR A 102 -26.14 -17.70 7.03
N GLY A 103 -25.06 -17.93 6.28
CA GLY A 103 -24.35 -19.21 6.21
C GLY A 103 -23.74 -19.63 7.55
N SER A 104 -23.15 -18.67 8.24
CA SER A 104 -22.62 -18.85 9.60
C SER A 104 -23.68 -19.28 10.61
N TYR A 105 -24.87 -18.68 10.54
CA TYR A 105 -26.02 -19.10 11.34
C TYR A 105 -26.39 -20.55 11.03
N ARG A 106 -26.56 -20.90 9.74
CA ARG A 106 -26.98 -22.26 9.33
C ARG A 106 -25.97 -23.32 9.77
N PHE A 107 -24.68 -23.06 9.55
CA PHE A 107 -23.60 -23.95 9.98
C PHE A 107 -23.56 -24.09 11.50
N SER A 108 -23.65 -23.00 12.22
CA SER A 108 -23.60 -23.02 13.70
C SER A 108 -24.84 -23.69 14.32
N LYS A 109 -26.03 -23.54 13.70
CA LYS A 109 -27.24 -24.28 14.09
C LYS A 109 -27.05 -25.77 13.99
N LEU A 110 -26.41 -26.23 12.91
CA LEU A 110 -26.12 -27.63 12.69
C LEU A 110 -25.14 -28.18 13.76
N ILE A 111 -24.10 -27.47 14.09
CA ILE A 111 -23.06 -27.92 15.04
C ILE A 111 -23.58 -27.86 16.49
N SER A 112 -24.16 -26.75 16.91
CA SER A 112 -24.63 -26.55 18.30
C SER A 112 -25.98 -27.22 18.59
N GLY A 113 -26.80 -27.46 17.58
CA GLY A 113 -28.18 -27.93 17.76
C GLY A 113 -29.13 -26.92 18.43
N ASN A 114 -28.67 -25.68 18.59
CA ASN A 114 -29.44 -24.63 19.30
C ASN A 114 -29.53 -23.36 18.44
N LYS A 115 -30.76 -22.92 18.16
CA LYS A 115 -31.03 -21.73 17.34
C LYS A 115 -30.49 -20.43 17.97
N GLU A 116 -30.61 -20.28 19.30
CA GLU A 116 -30.10 -19.08 20.00
C GLU A 116 -28.57 -19.00 19.95
N SER A 117 -27.90 -20.13 20.23
CA SER A 117 -26.45 -20.26 20.10
C SER A 117 -25.97 -19.91 18.68
N ALA A 118 -26.70 -20.38 17.66
CA ALA A 118 -26.40 -20.07 16.27
C ALA A 118 -26.58 -18.59 15.93
N ALA A 119 -27.57 -17.92 16.52
CA ALA A 119 -27.77 -16.49 16.33
C ALA A 119 -26.61 -15.67 16.94
N TYR A 120 -26.14 -16.06 18.12
CA TYR A 120 -24.92 -15.46 18.71
C TYR A 120 -23.69 -15.74 17.85
N SER A 121 -23.56 -16.93 17.26
CA SER A 121 -22.46 -17.23 16.31
C SER A 121 -22.50 -16.31 15.10
N ALA A 122 -23.68 -16.06 14.54
CA ALA A 122 -23.83 -15.16 13.40
C ALA A 122 -23.45 -13.70 13.74
N LEU A 123 -23.78 -13.26 14.96
CA LEU A 123 -23.38 -11.94 15.43
C LEU A 123 -21.84 -11.84 15.61
N VAL A 124 -21.22 -12.85 16.19
CA VAL A 124 -19.77 -12.92 16.35
C VAL A 124 -19.07 -13.00 15.01
N ALA A 125 -19.64 -13.70 14.03
CA ALA A 125 -19.08 -13.85 12.69
C ALA A 125 -18.78 -12.51 12.02
N VAL A 126 -19.58 -11.47 12.31
CA VAL A 126 -19.35 -10.11 11.79
C VAL A 126 -18.00 -9.54 12.26
N PHE A 127 -17.63 -9.82 13.50
CA PHE A 127 -16.44 -9.23 14.15
C PHE A 127 -15.24 -10.17 14.19
N LEU A 128 -15.24 -11.27 13.45
CA LEU A 128 -14.09 -12.17 13.37
C LEU A 128 -12.89 -11.44 12.74
N PRO A 129 -11.77 -11.28 13.44
CA PRO A 129 -10.62 -10.56 12.91
C PRO A 129 -10.10 -11.17 11.62
N SER A 130 -10.10 -12.50 11.48
CA SER A 130 -9.69 -13.19 10.25
C SER A 130 -10.59 -12.87 9.04
N VAL A 131 -11.87 -12.64 9.25
CA VAL A 131 -12.82 -12.23 8.20
C VAL A 131 -12.62 -10.77 7.84
N ILE A 132 -12.40 -9.94 8.85
CA ILE A 132 -12.06 -8.52 8.64
C ILE A 132 -10.75 -8.40 7.86
N GLU A 133 -9.74 -9.18 8.21
CA GLU A 133 -8.46 -9.23 7.51
C GLU A 133 -8.63 -9.69 6.06
N ALA A 134 -9.42 -10.76 5.82
CA ALA A 134 -9.69 -11.25 4.46
C ALA A 134 -10.38 -10.21 3.58
N PHE A 135 -11.31 -9.41 4.13
CA PHE A 135 -12.00 -8.36 3.39
C PHE A 135 -11.20 -7.07 3.28
N HIS A 136 -10.69 -6.54 4.40
CA HIS A 136 -10.23 -5.15 4.52
C HIS A 136 -8.71 -5.01 4.44
N VAL A 137 -7.96 -6.11 4.58
CA VAL A 137 -6.51 -6.12 4.42
C VAL A 137 -6.12 -6.80 3.11
N PHE A 138 -6.60 -8.03 2.90
CA PHE A 138 -6.21 -8.79 1.71
C PHE A 138 -7.14 -8.57 0.49
N GLY A 139 -8.37 -8.12 0.68
CA GLY A 139 -9.31 -7.91 -0.44
C GLY A 139 -9.77 -9.20 -1.12
N GLN A 140 -9.75 -10.34 -0.42
CA GLN A 140 -9.99 -11.70 -0.95
C GLN A 140 -11.49 -12.01 -1.16
N ILE A 141 -12.16 -11.21 -1.97
CA ILE A 141 -13.59 -11.37 -2.29
C ILE A 141 -13.93 -12.77 -2.82
N PRO A 142 -13.17 -13.41 -3.74
CA PRO A 142 -13.47 -14.73 -4.25
C PRO A 142 -13.45 -15.81 -3.16
N MET A 143 -12.48 -15.77 -2.25
CA MET A 143 -12.41 -16.71 -1.13
C MET A 143 -13.61 -16.56 -0.20
N MET A 144 -13.96 -15.33 0.14
CA MET A 144 -15.10 -15.03 1.00
C MET A 144 -16.43 -15.46 0.37
N MET A 145 -16.58 -15.29 -0.95
CA MET A 145 -17.73 -15.81 -1.70
C MET A 145 -17.79 -17.34 -1.64
N GLY A 146 -16.67 -18.02 -1.91
CA GLY A 146 -16.59 -19.48 -1.88
C GLY A 146 -16.92 -20.08 -0.52
N ILE A 147 -16.38 -19.48 0.58
CA ILE A 147 -16.69 -19.92 1.96
C ILE A 147 -18.14 -19.67 2.31
N SER A 148 -18.70 -18.54 1.92
CA SER A 148 -20.10 -18.25 2.17
C SER A 148 -21.01 -19.30 1.57
N TRP A 149 -20.80 -19.70 0.32
CA TRP A 149 -21.54 -20.78 -0.32
C TRP A 149 -21.28 -22.14 0.34
N LEU A 150 -20.05 -22.44 0.74
CA LEU A 150 -19.72 -23.67 1.46
C LEU A 150 -20.49 -23.75 2.79
N LEU A 151 -20.55 -22.68 3.58
CA LEU A 151 -21.29 -22.66 4.84
C LEU A 151 -22.80 -22.95 4.65
N HIS A 152 -23.37 -22.55 3.52
CA HIS A 152 -24.74 -22.90 3.15
C HIS A 152 -24.87 -24.35 2.67
N ALA A 153 -23.85 -24.91 2.04
CA ALA A 153 -23.85 -26.29 1.55
C ALA A 153 -23.77 -27.32 2.69
N LEU A 154 -23.02 -27.03 3.75
CA LEU A 154 -22.75 -27.97 4.84
C LEU A 154 -24.02 -28.54 5.50
N PRO A 155 -25.05 -27.76 5.86
CA PRO A 155 -26.30 -28.28 6.38
C PRO A 155 -27.04 -29.19 5.40
N GLU A 156 -27.03 -28.84 4.11
CA GLU A 156 -27.66 -29.63 3.07
C GLU A 156 -26.99 -30.99 2.91
N ILE A 157 -25.68 -31.03 2.90
CA ILE A 157 -24.86 -32.26 2.82
C ILE A 157 -25.15 -33.17 4.01
N PHE A 158 -25.16 -32.60 5.23
CA PHE A 158 -25.49 -33.33 6.44
C PHE A 158 -26.87 -33.96 6.37
N GLN A 159 -27.88 -33.18 5.97
CA GLN A 159 -29.27 -33.65 5.84
C GLN A 159 -29.40 -34.76 4.79
N TYR A 160 -28.70 -34.64 3.65
CA TYR A 160 -28.69 -35.70 2.64
C TYR A 160 -28.06 -37.01 3.17
N VAL A 161 -26.88 -36.93 3.75
CA VAL A 161 -26.22 -38.13 4.29
C VAL A 161 -27.09 -38.76 5.37
N ARG A 162 -27.67 -37.95 6.26
CA ARG A 162 -28.49 -38.44 7.38
C ARG A 162 -29.80 -39.04 6.95
N PHE A 163 -30.58 -38.37 6.10
CA PHE A 163 -31.95 -38.72 5.78
C PHE A 163 -32.16 -39.19 4.34
N GLY A 164 -31.24 -38.96 3.42
CA GLY A 164 -31.26 -39.42 2.03
C GLY A 164 -32.26 -38.66 1.15
N LYS A 165 -32.75 -37.48 1.57
CA LYS A 165 -33.72 -36.70 0.79
C LYS A 165 -33.05 -36.08 -0.43
N ILE A 166 -33.62 -36.33 -1.62
CA ILE A 166 -33.06 -35.90 -2.90
C ILE A 166 -32.92 -34.35 -3.04
N ARG A 167 -33.82 -33.62 -2.39
CA ARG A 167 -33.77 -32.16 -2.34
C ARG A 167 -32.44 -31.66 -1.78
N HIS A 168 -32.02 -32.21 -0.65
CA HIS A 168 -30.76 -31.82 0.01
C HIS A 168 -29.54 -32.23 -0.83
N TYR A 169 -29.67 -33.28 -1.65
CA TYR A 169 -28.63 -33.64 -2.59
C TYR A 169 -28.42 -32.56 -3.66
N PHE A 170 -29.47 -32.15 -4.38
CA PHE A 170 -29.35 -31.14 -5.43
C PHE A 170 -28.97 -29.75 -4.84
N SER A 171 -29.54 -29.40 -3.70
CA SER A 171 -29.16 -28.18 -2.99
C SER A 171 -27.67 -28.19 -2.63
N GLY A 172 -27.17 -29.24 -1.99
CA GLY A 172 -25.78 -29.35 -1.59
C GLY A 172 -24.81 -29.31 -2.77
N ILE A 173 -25.07 -30.09 -3.83
CA ILE A 173 -24.23 -30.14 -5.03
C ILE A 173 -24.19 -28.79 -5.76
N SER A 174 -25.33 -28.12 -5.93
CA SER A 174 -25.38 -26.83 -6.60
C SER A 174 -24.62 -25.73 -5.83
N LEU A 175 -24.70 -25.72 -4.50
CA LEU A 175 -23.96 -24.78 -3.65
C LEU A 175 -22.44 -25.06 -3.70
N ILE A 176 -22.02 -26.33 -3.72
CA ILE A 176 -20.59 -26.67 -3.91
C ILE A 176 -20.12 -26.24 -5.29
N ALA A 177 -20.91 -26.45 -6.35
CA ALA A 177 -20.57 -26.04 -7.71
C ALA A 177 -20.30 -24.53 -7.79
N VAL A 178 -21.16 -23.71 -7.17
CA VAL A 178 -20.95 -22.26 -7.09
C VAL A 178 -19.70 -21.89 -6.28
N ALA A 179 -19.45 -22.60 -5.19
CA ALA A 179 -18.23 -22.39 -4.40
C ALA A 179 -16.95 -22.67 -5.23
N VAL A 180 -16.98 -23.73 -6.08
CA VAL A 180 -15.88 -24.06 -7.02
C VAL A 180 -15.72 -22.94 -8.06
N CYS A 181 -16.82 -22.44 -8.64
CA CYS A 181 -16.79 -21.34 -9.61
C CYS A 181 -16.30 -20.03 -9.00
N SER A 182 -16.45 -19.86 -7.69
CA SER A 182 -16.01 -18.65 -6.98
C SER A 182 -14.52 -18.70 -6.61
N HIS A 183 -14.04 -19.85 -6.10
CA HIS A 183 -12.65 -19.99 -5.65
C HIS A 183 -12.22 -21.45 -5.63
N HIS A 184 -11.21 -21.84 -6.41
CA HIS A 184 -10.83 -23.25 -6.57
C HIS A 184 -10.28 -23.92 -5.31
N VAL A 185 -9.55 -23.16 -4.48
CA VAL A 185 -8.89 -23.71 -3.29
C VAL A 185 -9.88 -23.98 -2.16
N THR A 186 -10.86 -23.11 -1.96
CA THR A 186 -11.87 -23.24 -0.88
C THR A 186 -12.63 -24.58 -0.92
N PRO A 187 -13.15 -25.06 -2.06
CA PRO A 187 -13.83 -26.35 -2.09
C PRO A 187 -12.91 -27.54 -1.79
N ILE A 188 -11.68 -27.53 -2.28
CA ILE A 188 -10.71 -28.62 -2.04
C ILE A 188 -10.50 -28.83 -0.54
N PHE A 189 -10.11 -27.77 0.14
CA PHE A 189 -9.88 -27.83 1.58
C PHE A 189 -11.19 -27.90 2.36
N GLY A 190 -12.26 -27.28 1.85
CA GLY A 190 -13.61 -27.39 2.41
C GLY A 190 -14.14 -28.82 2.43
N MET A 191 -13.87 -29.60 1.40
CA MET A 191 -14.21 -31.02 1.38
C MET A 191 -13.44 -31.80 2.46
N VAL A 192 -12.13 -31.61 2.54
CA VAL A 192 -11.26 -32.32 3.51
C VAL A 192 -11.60 -31.94 4.95
N PHE A 193 -11.60 -30.63 5.25
CA PHE A 193 -11.68 -30.16 6.62
C PHE A 193 -13.10 -29.92 7.15
N PHE A 194 -14.10 -29.75 6.28
CA PHE A 194 -15.48 -29.49 6.72
C PHE A 194 -16.42 -30.63 6.32
N VAL A 195 -16.45 -31.01 5.05
CA VAL A 195 -17.48 -31.95 4.56
C VAL A 195 -17.25 -33.36 5.08
N VAL A 196 -16.02 -33.89 4.99
CA VAL A 196 -15.71 -35.24 5.48
C VAL A 196 -15.96 -35.40 6.98
N PRO A 197 -15.45 -34.52 7.87
CA PRO A 197 -15.77 -34.59 9.30
C PRO A 197 -17.26 -34.44 9.61
N LEU A 198 -17.97 -33.61 8.83
CA LEU A 198 -19.41 -33.42 8.99
C LEU A 198 -20.21 -34.66 8.58
N MET A 199 -19.82 -35.34 7.52
CA MET A 199 -20.40 -36.63 7.13
C MET A 199 -20.21 -37.68 8.24
N ALA A 200 -18.99 -37.72 8.84
CA ALA A 200 -18.73 -38.59 9.99
C ALA A 200 -19.61 -38.23 11.20
N THR A 201 -19.83 -36.93 11.44
CA THR A 201 -20.76 -36.47 12.49
C THR A 201 -22.20 -36.88 12.19
N ALA A 202 -22.64 -36.86 10.91
CA ALA A 202 -23.97 -37.36 10.51
C ALA A 202 -24.11 -38.86 10.78
N VAL A 203 -23.04 -39.64 10.61
CA VAL A 203 -22.98 -41.06 11.00
C VAL A 203 -23.11 -41.22 12.52
N MET A 204 -22.38 -40.39 13.30
CA MET A 204 -22.50 -40.42 14.76
C MET A 204 -23.91 -40.07 15.25
N ASP A 205 -24.53 -39.04 14.66
CA ASP A 205 -25.91 -38.68 14.99
C ASP A 205 -26.90 -39.79 14.60
N GLY A 206 -26.60 -40.58 13.53
CA GLY A 206 -27.31 -41.74 13.18
C GLY A 206 -27.24 -42.88 14.19
N ALA A 207 -25.99 -43.19 14.59
CA ALA A 207 -25.73 -44.23 15.57
C ALA A 207 -26.33 -43.93 16.96
N LYS A 208 -26.45 -42.67 17.32
CA LYS A 208 -27.03 -42.21 18.57
C LYS A 208 -28.48 -42.63 18.74
N GLU A 209 -29.26 -42.67 17.64
CA GLU A 209 -30.66 -43.07 17.69
C GLU A 209 -30.85 -44.50 18.17
N GLU A 210 -29.95 -45.41 17.79
CA GLU A 210 -29.96 -46.80 18.28
C GLU A 210 -29.32 -46.94 19.67
N ALA A 211 -28.24 -46.18 19.90
CA ALA A 211 -27.50 -46.27 21.17
C ALA A 211 -28.14 -45.50 22.34
N GLY A 212 -29.12 -44.64 22.09
CA GLY A 212 -29.73 -43.74 23.09
C GLY A 212 -28.82 -42.58 23.52
N SER A 213 -27.52 -42.73 23.51
CA SER A 213 -26.56 -41.69 23.87
C SER A 213 -25.27 -41.78 23.06
N TYR A 214 -24.57 -40.63 22.87
CA TYR A 214 -23.25 -40.65 22.21
C TYR A 214 -22.20 -41.45 22.98
N LYS A 215 -22.27 -41.50 24.31
CA LYS A 215 -21.33 -42.25 25.16
C LYS A 215 -21.42 -43.76 24.89
N ALA A 216 -22.62 -44.27 24.57
CA ALA A 216 -22.86 -45.68 24.32
C ALA A 216 -22.46 -46.14 22.90
N ILE A 217 -22.06 -45.21 22.00
CA ILE A 217 -21.65 -45.59 20.66
C ILE A 217 -20.24 -46.22 20.73
N GLY A 218 -20.17 -47.52 20.47
CA GLY A 218 -18.94 -48.26 20.28
C GLY A 218 -18.52 -48.30 18.78
N LEU A 219 -17.28 -48.76 18.53
CA LEU A 219 -16.73 -48.82 17.18
C LEU A 219 -17.58 -49.66 16.25
N LEU A 220 -18.08 -50.82 16.71
CA LEU A 220 -18.93 -51.71 15.89
C LEU A 220 -20.22 -51.06 15.45
N LEU A 221 -20.87 -50.32 16.36
CA LEU A 221 -22.08 -49.60 16.02
C LEU A 221 -21.82 -48.43 15.05
N PHE A 222 -20.73 -47.73 15.23
CA PHE A 222 -20.27 -46.72 14.29
C PHE A 222 -20.05 -47.31 12.88
N ILE A 223 -19.30 -48.40 12.78
CA ILE A 223 -19.08 -49.09 11.50
C ILE A 223 -20.39 -49.59 10.86
N LYS A 224 -21.34 -50.09 11.66
CA LYS A 224 -22.70 -50.48 11.17
C LYS A 224 -23.38 -49.29 10.47
N TYR A 225 -23.31 -48.09 11.07
CA TYR A 225 -23.90 -46.87 10.50
C TYR A 225 -23.10 -46.26 9.35
N VAL A 226 -21.75 -46.41 9.35
CA VAL A 226 -20.96 -46.13 8.15
C VAL A 226 -21.45 -46.97 6.98
N LYS A 227 -21.61 -48.33 7.16
CA LYS A 227 -22.15 -49.22 6.11
C LYS A 227 -23.54 -48.83 5.66
N LYS A 228 -24.41 -48.35 6.58
CA LYS A 228 -25.76 -47.90 6.26
C LYS A 228 -25.76 -46.63 5.39
N PHE A 229 -24.84 -45.71 5.60
CA PHE A 229 -24.80 -44.44 4.92
C PHE A 229 -23.78 -44.34 3.78
N ILE A 230 -22.91 -45.36 3.64
CA ILE A 230 -21.77 -45.34 2.70
C ILE A 230 -22.23 -45.09 1.25
N GLY A 231 -23.37 -45.68 0.82
CA GLY A 231 -23.92 -45.44 -0.51
C GLY A 231 -24.23 -43.96 -0.78
N ARG A 232 -24.80 -43.25 0.22
CA ARG A 232 -25.10 -41.83 0.10
C ARG A 232 -23.82 -40.98 0.13
N ILE A 233 -22.87 -41.34 1.01
CA ILE A 233 -21.56 -40.69 1.11
C ILE A 233 -20.78 -40.78 -0.19
N VAL A 234 -20.67 -42.00 -0.74
CA VAL A 234 -19.95 -42.25 -1.99
C VAL A 234 -20.65 -41.60 -3.17
N PHE A 235 -21.98 -41.70 -3.24
CA PHE A 235 -22.75 -41.06 -4.32
C PHE A 235 -22.63 -39.53 -4.27
N PHE A 236 -22.76 -38.91 -3.11
CA PHE A 236 -22.56 -37.45 -2.96
C PHE A 236 -21.11 -37.07 -3.27
N GLY A 237 -20.13 -37.78 -2.69
CA GLY A 237 -18.71 -37.49 -2.91
C GLY A 237 -18.31 -37.65 -4.39
N GLY A 238 -18.74 -38.74 -5.05
CA GLY A 238 -18.52 -38.99 -6.48
C GLY A 238 -19.15 -37.89 -7.36
N SER A 239 -20.39 -37.50 -7.05
CA SER A 239 -21.07 -36.39 -7.75
C SER A 239 -20.38 -35.04 -7.54
N THR A 240 -19.91 -34.79 -6.34
CA THR A 240 -19.13 -33.56 -6.05
C THR A 240 -17.84 -33.54 -6.85
N VAL A 241 -17.09 -34.65 -6.87
CA VAL A 241 -15.86 -34.74 -7.68
C VAL A 241 -16.20 -34.56 -9.16
N PHE A 242 -17.25 -35.20 -9.66
CA PHE A 242 -17.66 -35.04 -11.06
C PHE A 242 -17.99 -33.60 -11.42
N VAL A 243 -18.82 -32.93 -10.59
CA VAL A 243 -19.19 -31.52 -10.81
C VAL A 243 -17.97 -30.60 -10.69
N ALA A 244 -17.13 -30.82 -9.70
CA ALA A 244 -15.90 -30.05 -9.53
C ALA A 244 -14.95 -30.19 -10.72
N VAL A 245 -14.72 -31.44 -11.19
CA VAL A 245 -13.90 -31.69 -12.38
C VAL A 245 -14.53 -31.03 -13.61
N PHE A 246 -15.84 -31.15 -13.80
CA PHE A 246 -16.54 -30.52 -14.92
C PHE A 246 -16.38 -29.02 -14.93
N VAL A 247 -16.54 -28.38 -13.79
CA VAL A 247 -16.38 -26.91 -13.63
C VAL A 247 -14.93 -26.48 -13.88
N ILE A 248 -13.96 -27.26 -13.39
CA ILE A 248 -12.53 -26.93 -13.50
C ILE A 248 -11.92 -27.39 -14.83
N LEU A 249 -12.62 -28.20 -15.61
CA LEU A 249 -12.11 -28.78 -16.84
C LEU A 249 -11.47 -27.81 -17.82
N PRO A 250 -12.03 -26.62 -18.11
CA PRO A 250 -11.39 -25.63 -18.97
C PRO A 250 -10.01 -25.20 -18.45
N TYR A 251 -9.90 -24.96 -17.15
CA TYR A 251 -8.63 -24.65 -16.49
C TYR A 251 -7.64 -25.81 -16.57
N TRP A 252 -8.10 -27.02 -16.31
CA TRP A 252 -7.21 -28.19 -16.29
C TRP A 252 -6.61 -28.49 -17.69
N ILE A 253 -7.42 -28.42 -18.74
CA ILE A 253 -6.94 -28.56 -20.11
C ILE A 253 -5.96 -27.41 -20.44
N TRP A 254 -6.30 -26.19 -20.09
CA TRP A 254 -5.44 -25.04 -20.29
C TRP A 254 -4.09 -25.20 -19.58
N SER A 255 -4.06 -25.61 -18.32
CA SER A 255 -2.85 -25.78 -17.54
C SER A 255 -1.89 -26.84 -18.09
N LYS A 256 -2.40 -27.81 -18.86
CA LYS A 256 -1.57 -28.78 -19.58
C LYS A 256 -0.93 -28.20 -20.83
N SER A 257 -1.65 -27.36 -21.55
CA SER A 257 -1.16 -26.70 -22.78
C SER A 257 -0.27 -25.50 -22.48
N ASP A 258 -0.45 -24.87 -21.34
CA ASP A 258 0.29 -23.71 -20.90
C ASP A 258 0.61 -23.82 -19.38
N PRO A 259 1.56 -24.70 -19.02
CA PRO A 259 1.88 -24.97 -17.63
C PRO A 259 2.40 -23.74 -16.93
N ILE A 260 1.90 -23.53 -15.71
CA ILE A 260 2.32 -22.43 -14.84
C ILE A 260 3.61 -22.84 -14.15
N ALA A 261 4.70 -22.16 -14.47
CA ALA A 261 5.93 -22.26 -13.68
C ALA A 261 5.76 -21.40 -12.42
N GLN A 262 5.32 -22.00 -11.32
CA GLN A 262 5.32 -21.30 -10.03
C GLN A 262 6.71 -21.35 -9.42
N VAL A 263 7.37 -20.19 -9.36
CA VAL A 263 8.56 -20.04 -8.53
C VAL A 263 8.07 -19.87 -7.08
N PRO A 264 8.70 -20.55 -6.10
CA PRO A 264 8.40 -20.34 -4.69
C PRO A 264 8.56 -18.87 -4.32
N ILE A 265 7.48 -18.23 -3.91
CA ILE A 265 7.50 -16.83 -3.48
C ILE A 265 7.66 -16.82 -1.96
N PRO A 266 8.66 -16.14 -1.40
CA PRO A 266 8.76 -15.97 0.04
C PRO A 266 7.49 -15.33 0.60
N HIS A 267 6.91 -15.94 1.64
CA HIS A 267 5.68 -15.45 2.26
C HIS A 267 5.76 -15.62 3.78
N GLY A 268 5.53 -14.55 4.53
CA GLY A 268 5.67 -14.53 5.99
C GLY A 268 4.79 -15.53 6.74
N SER A 269 3.69 -16.03 6.13
CA SER A 269 2.88 -17.08 6.75
C SER A 269 3.59 -18.44 6.90
N ARG A 270 4.78 -18.59 6.30
CA ARG A 270 5.62 -19.80 6.38
C ARG A 270 6.78 -19.65 7.35
N ASP A 271 6.95 -18.47 7.94
CA ASP A 271 8.01 -18.18 8.88
C ASP A 271 7.83 -18.97 10.19
N ASN A 272 8.91 -19.13 10.93
CA ASN A 272 8.82 -19.51 12.34
C ASN A 272 8.33 -18.30 13.13
N PHE A 273 7.11 -18.35 13.63
CA PHE A 273 6.46 -17.22 14.31
C PHE A 273 7.08 -16.86 15.66
N ILE A 274 7.92 -17.74 16.23
CA ILE A 274 8.69 -17.45 17.43
C ILE A 274 9.92 -16.61 17.08
N GLU A 275 10.59 -16.94 15.98
CA GLU A 275 11.76 -16.21 15.48
C GLU A 275 11.37 -14.90 14.80
N VAL A 276 10.30 -14.91 13.99
CA VAL A 276 9.78 -13.75 13.26
C VAL A 276 8.42 -13.37 13.85
N PHE A 277 8.45 -12.69 14.99
CA PHE A 277 7.24 -12.34 15.75
C PHE A 277 6.25 -11.50 14.94
N SER A 278 6.75 -10.62 14.06
CA SER A 278 5.90 -9.80 13.19
C SER A 278 5.05 -10.64 12.24
N SER A 279 5.59 -11.72 11.70
CA SER A 279 4.83 -12.69 10.89
C SER A 279 3.80 -13.43 11.74
N GLY A 280 4.17 -13.85 12.94
CA GLY A 280 3.25 -14.48 13.90
C GLY A 280 2.10 -13.56 14.32
N LEU A 281 2.40 -12.28 14.51
CA LEU A 281 1.39 -11.28 14.85
C LEU A 281 0.35 -11.17 13.72
N VAL A 282 0.79 -10.98 12.48
CA VAL A 282 -0.11 -10.75 11.32
C VAL A 282 -0.84 -12.03 10.90
N PHE A 283 -0.16 -13.18 10.84
CA PHE A 283 -0.74 -14.39 10.24
C PHE A 283 -1.36 -15.37 11.24
N PHE A 284 -1.18 -15.14 12.55
CA PHE A 284 -1.74 -16.02 13.57
C PHE A 284 -2.46 -15.26 14.69
N ILE A 285 -1.77 -14.37 15.42
CA ILE A 285 -2.35 -13.71 16.61
C ILE A 285 -3.51 -12.80 16.22
N LEU A 286 -3.32 -11.98 15.19
CA LEU A 286 -4.33 -11.02 14.73
C LEU A 286 -5.59 -11.72 14.19
N PRO A 287 -5.51 -12.72 13.28
CA PRO A 287 -6.68 -13.46 12.82
C PRO A 287 -7.46 -14.18 13.94
N TRP A 288 -6.77 -14.69 14.95
CA TRP A 288 -7.44 -15.27 16.11
C TRP A 288 -8.05 -14.20 17.03
N GLY A 289 -7.36 -13.09 17.27
CA GLY A 289 -7.83 -11.99 18.09
C GLY A 289 -8.46 -12.44 19.41
N PHE A 290 -9.68 -11.95 19.71
CA PHE A 290 -10.41 -12.30 20.93
C PHE A 290 -10.74 -13.81 21.06
N LEU A 291 -10.74 -14.57 19.97
CA LEU A 291 -11.03 -16.01 19.99
C LEU A 291 -9.99 -16.79 20.81
N LEU A 292 -8.75 -16.29 20.94
CA LEU A 292 -7.71 -16.92 21.77
C LEU A 292 -8.12 -17.07 23.23
N LEU A 293 -8.95 -16.15 23.75
CA LEU A 293 -9.44 -16.21 25.12
C LEU A 293 -10.34 -17.44 25.39
N MET A 294 -10.92 -18.02 24.35
CA MET A 294 -11.84 -19.15 24.44
C MET A 294 -11.25 -20.45 23.94
N LEU A 295 -9.98 -20.49 23.58
CA LEU A 295 -9.32 -21.65 22.98
C LEU A 295 -9.47 -22.94 23.82
N PRO A 296 -9.35 -22.92 25.17
CA PRO A 296 -9.58 -24.11 26.00
C PRO A 296 -11.01 -24.63 25.90
N PHE A 297 -12.00 -23.74 25.75
CA PHE A 297 -13.40 -24.12 25.59
C PHE A 297 -13.63 -24.82 24.25
N TYR A 298 -12.99 -24.35 23.16
CA TYR A 298 -13.09 -24.99 21.84
C TYR A 298 -12.58 -26.41 21.87
N PHE A 299 -11.39 -26.66 22.40
CA PHE A 299 -10.87 -28.00 22.54
C PHE A 299 -11.76 -28.89 23.41
N TYR A 300 -12.24 -28.39 24.55
CA TYR A 300 -13.18 -29.14 25.40
C TYR A 300 -14.45 -29.54 24.65
N ARG A 301 -15.03 -28.64 23.82
CA ARG A 301 -16.28 -28.91 23.09
C ARG A 301 -16.09 -29.78 21.85
N PHE A 302 -15.04 -29.57 21.12
CA PHE A 302 -14.73 -30.36 19.93
C PHE A 302 -14.35 -31.79 20.25
N PHE A 303 -13.64 -32.05 21.32
CA PHE A 303 -13.31 -33.42 21.76
C PHE A 303 -14.43 -34.14 22.50
N SER A 304 -15.67 -33.63 22.42
CA SER A 304 -16.86 -34.42 22.80
C SER A 304 -17.10 -35.56 21.83
N LYS A 305 -17.71 -36.68 22.29
CA LYS A 305 -17.93 -37.86 21.43
C LYS A 305 -18.69 -37.56 20.13
N ARG A 306 -19.64 -36.59 20.14
CA ARG A 306 -20.34 -36.19 18.93
C ARG A 306 -19.44 -35.51 17.92
N ASN A 307 -18.61 -34.60 18.41
CA ASN A 307 -17.85 -33.67 17.58
C ASN A 307 -16.41 -34.12 17.34
N ILE A 308 -16.02 -35.34 17.72
CA ILE A 308 -14.62 -35.79 17.69
C ILE A 308 -13.97 -35.61 16.32
N PHE A 309 -14.67 -35.91 15.23
CA PHE A 309 -14.18 -35.73 13.86
C PHE A 309 -13.98 -34.25 13.49
N LEU A 310 -14.91 -33.40 13.95
CA LEU A 310 -14.80 -31.95 13.82
C LEU A 310 -13.63 -31.43 14.65
N GLY A 311 -13.42 -32.00 15.85
CA GLY A 311 -12.29 -31.66 16.72
C GLY A 311 -10.93 -32.02 16.13
N MET A 312 -10.83 -33.18 15.49
CA MET A 312 -9.62 -33.56 14.75
C MET A 312 -9.31 -32.60 13.61
N SER A 313 -10.32 -32.23 12.84
CA SER A 313 -10.18 -31.25 11.75
C SER A 313 -9.79 -29.85 12.27
N PHE A 314 -10.44 -29.39 13.34
CA PHE A 314 -10.10 -28.13 13.99
C PHE A 314 -8.65 -28.11 14.46
N THR A 315 -8.20 -29.19 15.13
CA THR A 315 -6.83 -29.29 15.63
C THR A 315 -5.82 -29.29 14.47
N MET A 316 -6.15 -29.99 13.38
CA MET A 316 -5.30 -30.02 12.19
C MET A 316 -5.17 -28.63 11.55
N LEU A 317 -6.29 -27.93 11.37
CA LEU A 317 -6.30 -26.55 10.86
C LEU A 317 -5.53 -25.60 11.79
N PHE A 318 -5.68 -25.76 13.11
CA PHE A 318 -4.97 -24.96 14.09
C PHE A 318 -3.46 -25.16 13.97
N ILE A 319 -2.98 -26.40 13.88
CA ILE A 319 -1.56 -26.73 13.73
C ILE A 319 -1.03 -26.21 12.39
N LEU A 320 -1.74 -26.44 11.29
CA LEU A 320 -1.32 -25.95 9.96
C LEU A 320 -1.24 -24.42 9.93
N GLY A 321 -2.12 -23.75 10.67
CA GLY A 321 -2.15 -22.28 10.80
C GLY A 321 -0.96 -21.70 11.57
N THR A 322 -0.17 -22.52 12.32
CA THR A 322 1.06 -22.05 12.98
C THR A 322 2.23 -21.83 12.03
N GLY A 323 2.02 -21.96 10.73
CA GLY A 323 3.04 -21.69 9.73
C GLY A 323 4.25 -22.63 9.80
N GLY A 324 5.45 -22.05 9.70
CA GLY A 324 6.71 -22.77 9.84
C GLY A 324 7.21 -22.94 11.29
N THR A 325 6.41 -22.55 12.28
CA THR A 325 6.77 -22.63 13.71
C THR A 325 7.00 -24.07 14.17
N THR A 326 6.27 -25.01 13.57
CA THR A 326 6.46 -26.45 13.84
C THR A 326 6.79 -27.20 12.55
N PRO A 327 7.61 -28.27 12.60
CA PRO A 327 7.91 -29.09 11.43
C PRO A 327 6.68 -29.85 10.91
N ILE A 328 5.63 -29.97 11.72
CA ILE A 328 4.42 -30.76 11.41
C ILE A 328 3.74 -30.23 10.14
N THR A 329 3.65 -28.92 10.00
CA THR A 329 3.03 -28.28 8.80
C THR A 329 3.74 -28.71 7.51
N LYS A 330 5.08 -28.64 7.50
CA LYS A 330 5.88 -29.05 6.33
C LYS A 330 5.80 -30.58 6.09
N MET A 331 5.74 -31.37 7.16
CA MET A 331 5.60 -32.82 7.07
C MET A 331 4.24 -33.25 6.48
N LEU A 332 3.16 -32.56 6.88
CA LEU A 332 1.81 -32.89 6.42
C LEU A 332 1.54 -32.44 4.98
N LEU A 333 2.02 -31.26 4.61
CA LEU A 333 1.80 -30.69 3.28
C LEU A 333 2.81 -31.19 2.24
N GLY A 334 3.98 -31.61 2.67
CA GLY A 334 5.13 -31.82 1.81
C GLY A 334 5.79 -30.51 1.37
N GLU A 335 7.01 -30.59 0.90
CA GLU A 335 7.83 -29.42 0.59
C GLU A 335 7.24 -28.52 -0.49
N ASN A 336 6.74 -29.11 -1.57
CA ASN A 336 6.18 -28.35 -2.68
C ASN A 336 4.92 -27.57 -2.27
N ALA A 337 3.96 -28.23 -1.61
CA ALA A 337 2.74 -27.56 -1.18
C ALA A 337 3.00 -26.51 -0.10
N PHE A 338 3.94 -26.78 0.84
CA PHE A 338 4.37 -25.83 1.84
C PHE A 338 4.95 -24.55 1.22
N ASN A 339 5.75 -24.66 0.16
CA ASN A 339 6.41 -23.54 -0.50
C ASN A 339 5.48 -22.76 -1.46
N ILE A 340 4.32 -23.33 -1.84
CA ILE A 340 3.36 -22.70 -2.76
C ILE A 340 2.18 -22.09 -1.99
N LEU A 341 1.65 -22.84 -0.97
CA LEU A 341 0.46 -22.37 -0.25
C LEU A 341 0.78 -21.25 0.73
N THR A 342 -0.16 -20.32 0.83
CA THR A 342 -0.14 -19.32 1.89
C THR A 342 -0.87 -19.88 3.11
N LEU A 343 -0.15 -20.01 4.25
CA LEU A 343 -0.60 -20.81 5.39
C LEU A 343 -1.58 -20.08 6.31
N GLU A 344 -1.71 -18.77 6.19
CA GLU A 344 -2.71 -17.97 6.91
C GLU A 344 -4.14 -18.44 6.66
N ARG A 345 -4.39 -19.08 5.51
CA ARG A 345 -5.70 -19.65 5.18
C ARG A 345 -6.14 -20.72 6.17
N PHE A 346 -5.21 -21.52 6.70
CA PHE A 346 -5.53 -22.53 7.72
C PHE A 346 -5.95 -21.87 9.04
N THR A 347 -5.30 -20.78 9.44
CA THR A 347 -5.71 -19.96 10.57
C THR A 347 -7.12 -19.41 10.34
N PHE A 348 -7.38 -18.86 9.16
CA PHE A 348 -8.71 -18.36 8.79
C PHE A 348 -9.78 -19.46 8.92
N TRP A 349 -9.57 -20.64 8.37
CA TRP A 349 -10.55 -21.73 8.46
C TRP A 349 -10.70 -22.28 9.87
N ALA A 350 -9.64 -22.29 10.67
CA ALA A 350 -9.73 -22.65 12.07
C ALA A 350 -10.64 -21.69 12.87
N THR A 351 -10.57 -20.38 12.58
CA THR A 351 -11.46 -19.39 13.22
C THR A 351 -12.92 -19.56 12.78
N ILE A 352 -13.18 -19.90 11.52
CA ILE A 352 -14.53 -20.26 11.04
C ILE A 352 -15.06 -21.48 11.78
N TYR A 353 -14.21 -22.47 12.06
CA TYR A 353 -14.56 -23.62 12.89
C TYR A 353 -14.87 -23.24 14.35
N ALA A 354 -14.14 -22.31 14.92
CA ALA A 354 -14.33 -21.84 16.29
C ALA A 354 -15.65 -21.09 16.50
N MET A 355 -16.17 -20.47 15.44
CA MET A 355 -17.37 -19.61 15.48
C MET A 355 -18.60 -20.29 16.10
N PRO A 356 -19.03 -21.53 15.72
CA PRO A 356 -20.17 -22.20 16.36
C PRO A 356 -19.96 -22.40 17.87
N MET A 357 -18.73 -22.70 18.29
CA MET A 357 -18.41 -22.90 19.69
C MET A 357 -18.37 -21.57 20.47
N THR A 358 -17.95 -20.49 19.82
CA THR A 358 -18.02 -19.14 20.39
C THR A 358 -19.47 -18.75 20.68
N GLY A 359 -20.36 -18.96 19.72
CA GLY A 359 -21.80 -18.70 19.94
C GLY A 359 -22.40 -19.59 21.02
N GLU A 360 -21.97 -20.85 21.13
CA GLU A 360 -22.38 -21.74 22.21
C GLU A 360 -21.86 -21.24 23.56
N PHE A 361 -20.62 -20.79 23.65
CA PHE A 361 -20.08 -20.19 24.84
C PHE A 361 -20.88 -18.96 25.27
N LEU A 362 -21.14 -18.03 24.35
CA LEU A 362 -21.92 -16.83 24.64
C LEU A 362 -23.33 -17.15 25.12
N TRP A 363 -24.00 -18.10 24.49
CA TRP A 363 -25.32 -18.54 24.93
C TRP A 363 -25.29 -19.14 26.35
N ARG A 364 -24.34 -20.02 26.63
CA ARG A 364 -24.15 -20.61 27.97
C ARG A 364 -23.80 -19.57 29.01
N PHE A 365 -22.99 -18.60 28.64
CA PHE A 365 -22.55 -17.54 29.52
C PHE A 365 -23.63 -16.49 29.82
N THR A 366 -24.54 -16.23 28.86
CA THR A 366 -25.60 -15.22 29.03
C THR A 366 -26.91 -15.79 29.59
N LYS A 367 -27.26 -17.02 29.23
CA LYS A 367 -28.56 -17.62 29.57
C LYS A 367 -28.50 -19.09 29.99
N GLY A 368 -27.41 -19.78 29.72
CA GLY A 368 -27.25 -21.21 29.91
C GLY A 368 -26.78 -21.62 31.30
N ASP A 369 -26.12 -22.75 31.35
CA ASP A 369 -25.63 -23.40 32.58
C ASP A 369 -24.49 -22.64 33.27
N ILE A 370 -23.63 -21.99 32.52
CA ILE A 370 -22.53 -21.16 33.05
C ILE A 370 -23.13 -19.96 33.78
N PHE A 371 -24.07 -19.24 33.13
CA PHE A 371 -24.76 -18.12 33.72
C PHE A 371 -25.45 -18.51 35.02
N ARG A 372 -26.22 -19.61 35.01
CA ARG A 372 -26.92 -20.08 36.22
C ARG A 372 -25.97 -20.39 37.36
N LYS A 373 -24.82 -21.05 37.08
CA LYS A 373 -23.83 -21.36 38.13
C LYS A 373 -23.20 -20.09 38.71
N ILE A 374 -22.93 -19.07 37.89
CA ILE A 374 -22.41 -17.78 38.34
C ILE A 374 -23.42 -17.06 39.22
N MET A 375 -24.70 -17.02 38.80
CA MET A 375 -25.76 -16.37 39.54
C MET A 375 -26.05 -17.06 40.89
N LEU A 376 -26.05 -18.40 40.93
CA LEU A 376 -26.20 -19.16 42.17
C LEU A 376 -25.06 -18.87 43.18
N ARG A 377 -23.85 -18.56 42.72
CA ARG A 377 -22.73 -18.14 43.57
C ARG A 377 -22.75 -16.65 43.90
N ARG A 378 -23.75 -15.90 43.51
CA ARG A 378 -23.88 -14.43 43.65
C ARG A 378 -22.66 -13.63 43.10
N ASN A 379 -21.98 -14.17 42.12
CA ASN A 379 -20.78 -13.55 41.47
C ASN A 379 -21.18 -12.66 40.26
N THR A 380 -22.14 -11.77 40.45
CA THR A 380 -22.64 -10.86 39.41
C THR A 380 -21.54 -9.93 38.92
N THR A 381 -20.68 -9.46 39.81
CA THR A 381 -19.54 -8.59 39.47
C THR A 381 -18.54 -9.28 38.53
N VAL A 382 -18.20 -10.56 38.82
CA VAL A 382 -17.31 -11.33 37.94
C VAL A 382 -17.92 -11.55 36.57
N HIS A 383 -19.23 -11.84 36.50
CA HIS A 383 -19.95 -11.97 35.24
C HIS A 383 -19.91 -10.66 34.42
N SER A 384 -20.22 -9.53 35.06
CA SER A 384 -20.24 -8.20 34.44
C SER A 384 -18.84 -7.80 33.97
N LEU A 385 -17.81 -8.04 34.78
CA LEU A 385 -16.43 -7.74 34.44
C LEU A 385 -15.97 -8.58 33.24
N TYR A 386 -16.21 -9.89 33.22
CA TYR A 386 -15.86 -10.75 32.12
C TYR A 386 -16.60 -10.36 30.83
N THR A 387 -17.89 -10.02 30.93
CA THR A 387 -18.69 -9.53 29.81
C THR A 387 -18.10 -8.24 29.23
N ALA A 388 -17.72 -7.30 30.10
CA ALA A 388 -17.09 -6.06 29.68
C ALA A 388 -15.75 -6.30 28.97
N ILE A 389 -14.89 -7.14 29.56
CA ILE A 389 -13.60 -7.53 28.95
C ILE A 389 -13.83 -8.16 27.57
N LEU A 390 -14.77 -9.09 27.46
CA LEU A 390 -15.04 -9.76 26.20
C LEU A 390 -15.54 -8.78 25.13
N ILE A 391 -16.45 -7.89 25.48
CA ILE A 391 -16.95 -6.84 24.58
C ILE A 391 -15.79 -5.93 24.14
N ILE A 392 -14.97 -5.47 25.08
CA ILE A 392 -13.80 -4.63 24.77
C ILE A 392 -12.84 -5.38 23.83
N CYS A 393 -12.54 -6.65 24.10
CA CYS A 393 -11.64 -7.44 23.25
C CYS A 393 -12.21 -7.66 21.84
N ILE A 394 -13.52 -7.88 21.70
CA ILE A 394 -14.19 -8.00 20.39
C ILE A 394 -14.04 -6.72 19.60
N PHE A 395 -14.43 -5.58 20.19
CA PHE A 395 -14.37 -4.30 19.48
C PHE A 395 -12.94 -3.83 19.24
N PHE A 396 -12.03 -4.07 20.20
CA PHE A 396 -10.63 -3.72 20.04
C PHE A 396 -10.00 -4.52 18.91
N SER A 397 -10.16 -5.86 18.90
CA SER A 397 -9.56 -6.69 17.84
C SER A 397 -10.16 -6.39 16.47
N ALA A 398 -11.48 -6.18 16.40
CA ALA A 398 -12.13 -5.80 15.15
C ALA A 398 -11.66 -4.43 14.65
N GLY A 399 -11.66 -3.41 15.51
CA GLY A 399 -11.22 -2.06 15.18
C GLY A 399 -9.74 -2.01 14.79
N PHE A 400 -8.88 -2.71 15.52
CA PHE A 400 -7.46 -2.79 15.21
C PHE A 400 -7.20 -3.45 13.84
N THR A 401 -7.85 -4.60 13.58
CA THR A 401 -7.69 -5.30 12.30
C THR A 401 -8.20 -4.48 11.11
N THR A 402 -9.36 -3.82 11.26
CA THR A 402 -9.91 -2.96 10.21
C THR A 402 -8.99 -1.79 9.85
N ASN A 403 -8.31 -1.24 10.85
CA ASN A 403 -7.43 -0.10 10.68
C ASN A 403 -5.94 -0.50 10.67
N LEU A 404 -5.62 -1.72 10.26
CA LEU A 404 -4.24 -2.20 10.23
C LEU A 404 -3.36 -1.35 9.31
N SER A 405 -3.87 -0.94 8.15
CA SER A 405 -3.19 -0.06 7.20
C SER A 405 -2.83 1.32 7.80
N PHE A 406 -3.62 1.78 8.78
CA PHE A 406 -3.33 3.01 9.49
C PHE A 406 -2.11 2.90 10.40
N PHE A 407 -1.90 1.75 11.02
CA PHE A 407 -0.74 1.50 11.87
C PHE A 407 0.50 1.15 11.06
N ARG A 408 0.30 0.43 9.97
CA ARG A 408 1.36 0.05 9.03
C ARG A 408 0.80 0.15 7.62
N PRO A 409 1.11 1.23 6.89
CA PRO A 409 0.65 1.39 5.50
C PRO A 409 1.07 0.20 4.64
N LEU A 410 0.09 -0.39 3.98
CA LEU A 410 0.28 -1.57 3.12
C LEU A 410 0.35 -1.17 1.65
N GLN A 411 -0.23 -0.02 1.31
CA GLN A 411 -0.32 0.51 -0.04
C GLN A 411 0.11 1.99 -0.08
N PRO A 412 0.60 2.49 -1.21
CA PRO A 412 0.82 3.92 -1.40
C PRO A 412 -0.48 4.72 -1.30
N ASP A 413 -0.38 6.00 -1.00
CA ASP A 413 -1.53 6.90 -0.98
C ASP A 413 -2.30 6.88 -2.31
N PRO A 414 -3.61 7.16 -2.28
CA PRO A 414 -4.44 7.17 -3.48
C PRO A 414 -3.91 8.12 -4.56
N ILE A 415 -3.63 7.56 -5.74
CA ILE A 415 -3.07 8.29 -6.89
C ILE A 415 -4.20 8.85 -7.73
N ASN A 416 -4.13 10.14 -8.08
CA ASN A 416 -5.02 10.71 -9.09
C ASN A 416 -4.64 10.17 -10.48
N LEU A 417 -5.51 9.36 -11.07
CA LEU A 417 -5.23 8.70 -12.34
C LEU A 417 -5.49 9.59 -13.58
N ILE A 418 -6.13 10.75 -13.43
CA ILE A 418 -6.52 11.60 -14.58
C ILE A 418 -5.31 12.04 -15.39
N PRO A 419 -4.24 12.58 -14.80
CA PRO A 419 -3.04 12.97 -15.54
C PRO A 419 -2.36 11.80 -16.27
N LEU A 420 -2.36 10.63 -15.64
CA LEU A 420 -1.78 9.41 -16.24
C LEU A 420 -2.57 8.95 -17.45
N LYS A 421 -3.91 8.90 -17.32
CA LYS A 421 -4.80 8.55 -18.45
C LYS A 421 -4.65 9.52 -19.62
N ASN A 422 -4.55 10.81 -19.33
CA ASN A 422 -4.36 11.82 -20.36
C ASN A 422 -3.00 11.65 -21.05
N PHE A 423 -1.94 11.40 -20.29
CA PHE A 423 -0.62 11.11 -20.84
C PHE A 423 -0.64 9.86 -21.73
N LEU A 424 -1.20 8.75 -21.26
CA LEU A 424 -1.24 7.51 -22.03
C LEU A 424 -2.10 7.60 -23.30
N LYS A 425 -3.10 8.48 -23.33
CA LYS A 425 -3.92 8.72 -24.52
C LYS A 425 -3.32 9.75 -25.49
N SER A 426 -2.51 10.69 -25.00
CA SER A 426 -1.90 11.72 -25.83
C SER A 426 -0.84 11.10 -26.75
N ASP A 427 -0.62 11.70 -27.90
CA ASP A 427 0.48 11.41 -28.83
C ASP A 427 0.67 9.93 -29.18
N LYS A 428 -0.40 9.13 -29.01
CA LYS A 428 -0.41 7.68 -29.26
C LYS A 428 0.56 6.92 -28.36
N HIS A 429 0.77 7.37 -27.11
CA HIS A 429 1.63 6.69 -26.15
C HIS A 429 1.14 5.26 -25.82
N ASP A 430 -0.13 4.96 -26.02
CA ASP A 430 -0.74 3.63 -25.92
C ASP A 430 -0.21 2.60 -26.94
N LYS A 431 0.58 3.04 -27.94
CA LYS A 431 1.26 2.13 -28.88
C LYS A 431 2.49 1.44 -28.30
N TRP A 432 2.89 1.76 -27.10
CA TRP A 432 3.99 1.12 -26.37
C TRP A 432 3.50 0.59 -25.03
N ARG A 433 4.26 -0.35 -24.48
CA ARG A 433 4.01 -0.72 -23.08
C ARG A 433 4.58 0.30 -22.13
N PHE A 434 3.95 0.36 -20.97
CA PHE A 434 4.46 1.12 -19.84
C PHE A 434 4.74 0.21 -18.63
N LEU A 435 5.47 0.72 -17.66
CA LEU A 435 5.72 0.11 -16.35
C LEU A 435 5.39 1.13 -15.27
N THR A 436 4.81 0.68 -14.18
CA THR A 436 4.58 1.49 -12.98
C THR A 436 5.54 1.11 -11.87
N LEU A 437 6.13 2.09 -11.19
CA LEU A 437 7.01 1.90 -10.04
C LEU A 437 6.50 2.76 -8.87
N GLY A 438 6.29 2.14 -7.71
CA GLY A 438 5.76 2.81 -6.52
C GLY A 438 4.24 3.04 -6.54
N PHE A 439 3.47 2.26 -7.32
CA PHE A 439 2.01 2.37 -7.42
C PHE A 439 1.26 1.43 -6.46
N GLY A 440 1.94 0.40 -5.95
CA GLY A 440 1.22 -0.67 -5.25
C GLY A 440 0.15 -1.29 -6.15
N ASP A 441 -0.91 -1.78 -5.56
CA ASP A 441 -1.98 -2.46 -6.32
C ASP A 441 -2.87 -1.50 -7.12
N GLN A 442 -2.70 -0.19 -6.96
CA GLN A 442 -3.37 0.83 -7.77
C GLN A 442 -2.99 0.75 -9.25
N MET A 443 -1.90 0.06 -9.60
CA MET A 443 -1.56 -0.23 -11.00
C MET A 443 -2.66 -1.05 -11.69
N ALA A 444 -3.31 -1.97 -11.00
CA ALA A 444 -4.44 -2.72 -11.54
C ALA A 444 -5.66 -1.83 -11.80
N TRP A 445 -5.89 -0.84 -10.92
CA TRP A 445 -6.92 0.16 -11.12
C TRP A 445 -6.60 1.08 -12.30
N LEU A 446 -5.34 1.46 -12.51
CA LEU A 446 -4.92 2.19 -13.71
C LEU A 446 -5.19 1.35 -14.97
N SER A 447 -4.82 0.06 -14.98
CA SER A 447 -5.05 -0.85 -16.10
C SER A 447 -6.53 -1.04 -16.44
N SER A 448 -7.44 -0.96 -15.45
CA SER A 448 -8.90 -0.97 -15.69
C SER A 448 -9.41 0.31 -16.37
N ASN A 449 -8.64 1.39 -16.29
CA ASN A 449 -9.04 2.73 -16.76
C ASN A 449 -8.30 3.19 -18.02
N THR A 450 -7.42 2.38 -18.59
CA THR A 450 -6.68 2.66 -19.83
C THR A 450 -6.65 1.45 -20.75
N ASP A 451 -6.50 1.69 -22.03
CA ASP A 451 -6.28 0.63 -23.04
C ASP A 451 -4.78 0.37 -23.27
N ALA A 452 -3.91 1.22 -22.73
CA ALA A 452 -2.47 1.03 -22.80
C ALA A 452 -2.04 -0.26 -22.07
N LEU A 453 -1.03 -0.92 -22.60
CA LEU A 453 -0.53 -2.20 -22.10
C LEU A 453 0.62 -1.98 -21.13
N THR A 454 0.67 -2.76 -20.07
CA THR A 454 1.80 -2.74 -19.12
C THR A 454 2.55 -4.07 -19.13
N ILE A 455 3.84 -4.02 -18.83
CA ILE A 455 4.66 -5.23 -18.80
C ILE A 455 4.57 -5.96 -17.46
N ASP A 456 4.17 -5.29 -16.39
CA ASP A 456 3.99 -5.88 -15.07
C ASP A 456 2.52 -6.05 -14.73
N GLY A 457 2.24 -6.78 -13.65
CA GLY A 457 0.90 -7.04 -13.16
C GLY A 457 0.93 -7.66 -11.77
N ASN A 458 -0.22 -7.71 -11.10
CA ASN A 458 -0.33 -8.33 -9.78
C ASN A 458 -1.05 -9.68 -9.83
N TYR A 459 -0.60 -10.58 -10.72
CA TYR A 459 -1.10 -11.96 -10.78
C TYR A 459 0.03 -12.94 -11.06
N HIS A 460 0.61 -13.49 -10.01
CA HIS A 460 1.83 -14.32 -10.08
C HIS A 460 1.69 -15.54 -10.99
N SER A 461 0.54 -16.20 -10.94
CA SER A 461 0.28 -17.40 -11.73
C SER A 461 0.22 -17.15 -13.24
N ALA A 462 0.12 -15.90 -13.67
CA ALA A 462 0.06 -15.55 -15.10
C ALA A 462 1.39 -15.13 -15.70
N ARG A 463 2.43 -14.98 -14.90
CA ARG A 463 3.75 -14.55 -15.39
C ARG A 463 4.36 -15.62 -16.27
N ARG A 464 4.63 -15.23 -17.53
CA ARG A 464 5.24 -16.11 -18.53
C ARG A 464 6.59 -15.59 -19.03
N VAL A 465 6.90 -14.37 -18.67
CA VAL A 465 8.16 -13.72 -19.04
C VAL A 465 9.26 -14.34 -18.19
N PRO A 466 10.30 -14.96 -18.79
CA PRO A 466 11.37 -15.64 -18.04
C PRO A 466 12.03 -14.75 -17.01
N GLU A 467 12.24 -13.49 -17.34
CA GLU A 467 12.87 -12.48 -16.47
C GLU A 467 12.05 -12.20 -15.21
N LEU A 468 10.73 -12.42 -15.27
CA LEU A 468 9.82 -12.25 -14.13
C LEU A 468 9.56 -13.57 -13.38
N THR A 469 9.92 -14.74 -13.95
CA THR A 469 9.65 -16.04 -13.36
C THR A 469 10.86 -16.70 -12.72
N THR A 470 12.07 -16.31 -13.11
CA THR A 470 13.32 -16.92 -12.64
C THR A 470 13.78 -16.44 -11.27
N ARG A 471 13.19 -15.37 -10.74
CA ARG A 471 13.57 -14.78 -9.46
C ARG A 471 12.38 -14.57 -8.55
N ALA A 472 12.63 -14.58 -7.24
CA ALA A 472 11.62 -14.42 -6.20
C ALA A 472 11.14 -12.97 -6.05
N ILE A 473 10.79 -12.33 -7.16
CA ILE A 473 10.24 -10.98 -7.19
C ILE A 473 8.78 -11.08 -7.62
N GLU A 474 7.89 -10.62 -6.78
CA GLU A 474 6.46 -10.65 -7.07
C GLU A 474 6.08 -9.65 -8.16
N ARG A 475 6.60 -8.45 -8.07
CA ARG A 475 6.45 -7.34 -9.03
C ARG A 475 7.78 -6.61 -9.15
N LEU A 476 8.01 -5.95 -10.27
CA LEU A 476 9.26 -5.22 -10.50
C LEU A 476 9.48 -4.12 -9.46
N GLU A 477 8.43 -3.44 -9.02
CA GLU A 477 8.53 -2.45 -7.94
C GLU A 477 8.90 -3.05 -6.57
N ASN A 478 8.64 -4.34 -6.32
CA ASN A 478 9.04 -5.00 -5.08
C ASN A 478 10.55 -5.22 -4.97
N SER A 479 11.29 -4.96 -6.03
CA SER A 479 12.76 -4.95 -6.05
C SER A 479 13.35 -4.09 -4.93
N LYS A 480 12.69 -2.97 -4.59
CA LYS A 480 13.07 -2.09 -3.48
C LYS A 480 13.20 -2.81 -2.14
N TYR A 481 12.38 -3.83 -1.90
CA TYR A 481 12.32 -4.57 -0.63
C TYR A 481 13.17 -5.85 -0.61
N ARG A 482 13.91 -6.10 -1.70
CA ARG A 482 14.74 -7.31 -1.86
C ARG A 482 16.24 -7.01 -1.87
N GLY A 483 16.63 -5.84 -1.41
CA GLY A 483 18.03 -5.42 -1.33
C GLY A 483 18.74 -5.42 -2.69
N ILE A 484 20.01 -5.75 -2.68
CA ILE A 484 20.87 -5.71 -3.88
C ILE A 484 20.36 -6.65 -4.98
N GLU A 485 19.94 -7.86 -4.65
CA GLU A 485 19.43 -8.82 -5.63
C GLU A 485 18.19 -8.30 -6.37
N GLY A 486 17.29 -7.62 -5.63
CA GLY A 486 16.11 -7.00 -6.22
C GLY A 486 16.49 -5.89 -7.19
N ILE A 487 17.41 -5.01 -6.80
CA ILE A 487 17.87 -3.90 -7.61
C ILE A 487 18.56 -4.38 -8.88
N VAL A 488 19.46 -5.35 -8.77
CA VAL A 488 20.14 -5.96 -9.91
C VAL A 488 19.15 -6.60 -10.88
N THR A 489 18.12 -7.26 -10.35
CA THR A 489 17.07 -7.85 -11.18
C THR A 489 16.28 -6.80 -11.94
N LEU A 490 15.92 -5.70 -11.29
CA LEU A 490 15.24 -4.59 -11.93
C LEU A 490 16.11 -3.95 -13.02
N GLN A 491 17.39 -3.69 -12.72
CA GLN A 491 18.31 -3.14 -13.71
C GLN A 491 18.47 -4.03 -14.94
N GLN A 492 18.65 -5.34 -14.75
CA GLN A 492 18.73 -6.29 -15.85
C GLN A 492 17.49 -6.26 -16.74
N PHE A 493 16.31 -6.17 -16.13
CA PHE A 493 15.07 -6.05 -16.86
C PHE A 493 15.00 -4.72 -17.63
N LEU A 494 15.37 -3.62 -16.99
CA LEU A 494 15.32 -2.27 -17.57
C LEU A 494 16.37 -2.04 -18.68
N SER A 495 17.39 -2.89 -18.75
CA SER A 495 18.42 -2.78 -19.78
C SER A 495 18.02 -3.35 -21.14
N THR A 496 16.92 -4.12 -21.20
CA THR A 496 16.42 -4.76 -22.44
C THR A 496 14.95 -4.39 -22.77
N PRO A 497 14.60 -3.11 -22.78
CA PRO A 497 13.21 -2.67 -22.95
C PRO A 497 12.63 -2.97 -24.33
N GLU A 498 13.47 -3.07 -25.35
CA GLU A 498 13.09 -3.34 -26.74
C GLU A 498 12.38 -4.71 -26.87
N THR A 499 12.84 -5.70 -26.11
CA THR A 499 12.26 -7.06 -26.09
C THR A 499 10.76 -7.04 -25.75
N PHE A 500 10.36 -6.06 -24.96
CA PHE A 500 8.99 -5.96 -24.46
C PHE A 500 8.21 -4.78 -25.06
N HIS A 501 8.78 -4.01 -25.95
CA HIS A 501 8.22 -2.72 -26.42
C HIS A 501 7.91 -1.77 -25.26
N LEU A 502 8.74 -1.79 -24.21
CA LEU A 502 8.61 -0.97 -23.01
C LEU A 502 9.26 0.39 -23.26
N LYS A 503 8.45 1.42 -23.47
CA LYS A 503 8.94 2.76 -23.77
C LYS A 503 8.81 3.72 -22.59
N TYR A 504 7.76 3.59 -21.79
CA TYR A 504 7.45 4.53 -20.72
C TYR A 504 7.49 3.88 -19.35
N ILE A 505 8.07 4.58 -18.38
CA ILE A 505 8.00 4.22 -16.97
C ILE A 505 7.38 5.37 -16.20
N LEU A 506 6.38 5.05 -15.40
CA LEU A 506 5.65 5.97 -14.53
C LEU A 506 6.14 5.74 -13.11
N SER A 507 6.96 6.63 -12.59
CA SER A 507 7.55 6.49 -11.26
C SER A 507 6.87 7.42 -10.25
N ASN A 508 6.35 6.82 -9.18
CA ASN A 508 5.79 7.51 -8.02
C ASN A 508 6.78 7.55 -6.84
N ASP A 509 7.95 6.94 -6.97
CA ASP A 509 8.94 6.85 -5.90
C ASP A 509 10.35 7.17 -6.44
N LYS A 510 10.95 8.22 -5.92
CA LYS A 510 12.31 8.67 -6.26
C LYS A 510 13.39 7.63 -6.00
N PHE A 511 13.11 6.58 -5.23
CA PHE A 511 14.03 5.45 -5.04
C PHE A 511 14.50 4.87 -6.39
N TYR A 512 13.62 4.83 -7.38
CA TYR A 512 13.93 4.24 -8.69
C TYR A 512 14.67 5.18 -9.64
N ASP A 513 14.68 6.49 -9.38
CA ASP A 513 15.26 7.48 -10.28
C ASP A 513 16.73 7.20 -10.64
N PRO A 514 17.64 6.91 -9.68
CA PRO A 514 19.02 6.57 -10.02
C PRO A 514 19.11 5.28 -10.85
N ILE A 515 18.28 4.28 -10.53
CA ILE A 515 18.27 3.01 -11.26
C ILE A 515 17.86 3.24 -12.72
N LEU A 516 16.81 4.02 -12.93
CA LEU A 516 16.30 4.37 -14.25
C LEU A 516 17.34 5.15 -15.05
N TYR A 517 17.91 6.19 -14.44
CA TYR A 517 18.91 7.02 -15.08
C TYR A 517 20.13 6.19 -15.54
N PHE A 518 20.71 5.41 -14.64
CA PHE A 518 21.89 4.61 -14.97
C PHE A 518 21.59 3.39 -15.87
N SER A 519 20.31 3.05 -16.04
CA SER A 519 19.87 2.06 -17.03
C SER A 519 19.55 2.68 -18.39
N GLY A 520 19.82 3.97 -18.60
CA GLY A 520 19.66 4.69 -19.86
C GLY A 520 18.25 5.18 -20.14
N TRP A 521 17.45 5.43 -19.10
CA TRP A 521 16.13 6.06 -19.20
C TRP A 521 16.24 7.57 -19.02
N HIS A 522 15.42 8.33 -19.76
CA HIS A 522 15.40 9.79 -19.73
C HIS A 522 14.10 10.31 -19.16
N ARG A 523 14.17 11.34 -18.31
CA ARG A 523 12.98 12.02 -17.79
C ARG A 523 12.36 12.89 -18.88
N VAL A 524 11.08 12.69 -19.11
CA VAL A 524 10.34 13.44 -20.15
C VAL A 524 9.44 14.47 -19.52
N LYS A 525 8.71 14.08 -18.48
CA LYS A 525 7.64 14.91 -17.93
C LYS A 525 7.38 14.58 -16.48
N LEU A 526 7.16 15.61 -15.67
CA LEU A 526 6.54 15.50 -14.36
C LEU A 526 5.04 15.82 -14.52
N LEU A 527 4.21 14.85 -14.16
CA LEU A 527 2.75 15.03 -14.27
C LEU A 527 2.22 15.86 -13.10
N PRO A 528 1.04 16.52 -13.25
CA PRO A 528 0.46 17.36 -12.19
C PRO A 528 0.19 16.65 -10.86
N ASN A 529 0.13 15.32 -10.87
CA ASN A 529 0.00 14.48 -9.68
C ASN A 529 1.34 14.09 -9.04
N GLY A 530 2.46 14.64 -9.50
CA GLY A 530 3.80 14.38 -8.96
C GLY A 530 4.48 13.12 -9.50
N ILE A 531 3.88 12.43 -10.46
CA ILE A 531 4.46 11.22 -11.06
C ILE A 531 5.45 11.61 -12.15
N MET A 532 6.67 11.09 -12.07
CA MET A 532 7.70 11.27 -13.07
C MET A 532 7.53 10.26 -14.22
N VAL A 533 7.55 10.76 -15.43
CA VAL A 533 7.53 9.95 -16.66
C VAL A 533 8.95 9.82 -17.18
N TRP A 534 9.39 8.59 -17.34
CA TRP A 534 10.66 8.23 -17.97
C TRP A 534 10.41 7.57 -19.32
N GLU A 535 11.31 7.77 -20.27
CA GLU A 535 11.18 7.29 -21.66
C GLU A 535 12.51 6.68 -22.15
N ARG A 536 12.38 5.69 -23.05
CA ARG A 536 13.45 5.20 -23.93
C ARG A 536 13.09 5.47 -25.37
N SER A 537 13.94 6.22 -26.07
CA SER A 537 13.69 6.63 -27.45
C SER A 537 13.89 5.52 -28.50
N ASP A 538 14.72 4.54 -28.18
CA ASP A 538 15.17 3.43 -29.04
C ASP A 538 14.19 2.24 -29.10
N VAL A 539 13.00 2.36 -28.53
CA VAL A 539 12.03 1.27 -28.45
C VAL A 539 11.00 1.35 -29.58
N SER A 540 10.87 0.28 -30.35
CA SER A 540 9.85 0.17 -31.40
C SER A 540 8.45 0.03 -30.83
N SER A 541 7.45 0.54 -31.60
CA SER A 541 6.05 0.39 -31.21
C SER A 541 5.58 -1.07 -31.21
N LEU A 542 4.49 -1.33 -30.50
CA LEU A 542 3.83 -2.62 -30.50
C LEU A 542 3.41 -3.01 -31.93
N PRO A 543 3.50 -4.29 -32.27
CA PRO A 543 3.00 -4.78 -33.54
C PRO A 543 1.48 -4.60 -33.64
N ALA A 544 0.99 -4.38 -34.85
CA ALA A 544 -0.44 -4.18 -35.10
C ALA A 544 -1.32 -5.37 -34.64
N ILE A 545 -0.75 -6.57 -34.65
CA ILE A 545 -1.38 -7.80 -34.14
C ILE A 545 -0.50 -8.33 -33.02
N LEU A 546 -1.01 -8.28 -31.81
CA LEU A 546 -0.31 -8.82 -30.64
C LEU A 546 -0.34 -10.36 -30.65
N PRO A 547 0.75 -11.02 -30.24
CA PRO A 547 0.76 -12.46 -30.04
C PRO A 547 -0.36 -12.87 -29.09
N LYS A 548 -1.15 -13.85 -29.50
CA LYS A 548 -2.25 -14.39 -28.72
C LYS A 548 -2.20 -15.92 -28.78
N LYS A 549 -2.30 -16.59 -27.63
CA LYS A 549 -2.48 -18.04 -27.63
C LYS A 549 -3.91 -18.38 -28.01
N ASP A 550 -4.06 -19.32 -28.95
CA ASP A 550 -5.39 -19.79 -29.35
C ASP A 550 -5.97 -20.70 -28.26
N ILE A 551 -7.18 -20.38 -27.84
CA ILE A 551 -7.92 -21.14 -26.84
C ILE A 551 -9.10 -21.79 -27.55
N PRO A 552 -9.28 -23.11 -27.44
CA PRO A 552 -10.39 -23.80 -28.09
C PRO A 552 -11.75 -23.21 -27.71
N THR A 553 -12.63 -23.10 -28.69
CA THR A 553 -13.96 -22.47 -28.52
C THR A 553 -14.79 -23.12 -27.42
N PHE A 554 -14.71 -24.43 -27.25
CA PHE A 554 -15.44 -25.12 -26.17
C PHE A 554 -14.98 -24.68 -24.78
N GLN A 555 -13.68 -24.46 -24.58
CA GLN A 555 -13.15 -23.92 -23.31
C GLN A 555 -13.64 -22.50 -23.06
N LYS A 556 -13.64 -21.64 -24.09
CA LYS A 556 -14.18 -20.26 -24.00
C LYS A 556 -15.65 -20.26 -23.59
N VAL A 557 -16.47 -21.11 -24.24
CA VAL A 557 -17.89 -21.20 -23.94
C VAL A 557 -18.12 -21.77 -22.54
N MET A 558 -17.47 -22.87 -22.20
CA MET A 558 -17.60 -23.45 -20.86
C MET A 558 -17.24 -22.45 -19.77
N TRP A 559 -16.09 -21.75 -19.92
CA TRP A 559 -15.61 -20.78 -18.93
C TRP A 559 -16.53 -19.55 -18.81
N GLY A 560 -17.14 -19.14 -19.91
CA GLY A 560 -18.10 -18.02 -19.95
C GLY A 560 -19.48 -18.37 -19.41
N VAL A 561 -19.95 -19.62 -19.58
CA VAL A 561 -21.34 -20.01 -19.31
C VAL A 561 -21.50 -20.79 -18.00
N ILE A 562 -20.61 -21.75 -17.70
CA ILE A 562 -20.77 -22.66 -16.55
C ILE A 562 -20.98 -21.88 -15.24
N PRO A 563 -20.22 -20.81 -14.88
CA PRO A 563 -20.38 -20.18 -13.58
C PRO A 563 -21.76 -19.59 -13.37
N MET A 564 -22.29 -18.90 -14.38
CA MET A 564 -23.63 -18.31 -14.30
C MET A 564 -24.73 -19.39 -14.32
N THR A 565 -24.53 -20.47 -15.03
CA THR A 565 -25.43 -21.62 -15.04
C THR A 565 -25.48 -22.31 -13.65
N MET A 566 -24.29 -22.49 -13.03
CA MET A 566 -24.22 -23.06 -11.67
C MET A 566 -24.86 -22.14 -10.64
N LEU A 567 -24.67 -20.84 -10.76
CA LEU A 567 -25.35 -19.86 -9.92
C LEU A 567 -26.87 -19.92 -10.07
N PHE A 568 -27.37 -20.04 -11.32
CA PHE A 568 -28.78 -20.21 -11.59
C PHE A 568 -29.33 -21.48 -10.93
N PHE A 569 -28.66 -22.62 -11.06
CA PHE A 569 -29.08 -23.87 -10.41
C PHE A 569 -29.02 -23.76 -8.88
N ALA A 570 -28.03 -23.08 -8.31
CA ALA A 570 -28.00 -22.85 -6.88
C ALA A 570 -29.22 -22.04 -6.40
N PHE A 571 -29.58 -20.99 -7.09
CA PHE A 571 -30.80 -20.24 -6.79
C PHE A 571 -32.05 -21.11 -7.02
N PHE A 572 -32.11 -21.82 -8.13
CA PHE A 572 -33.26 -22.68 -8.48
C PHE A 572 -33.57 -23.73 -7.39
N PHE A 573 -32.54 -24.43 -6.91
CA PHE A 573 -32.72 -25.47 -5.90
C PHE A 573 -32.87 -24.91 -4.47
N ASN A 574 -32.36 -23.75 -4.16
CA ASN A 574 -32.36 -23.23 -2.80
C ASN A 574 -33.42 -22.16 -2.55
N VAL A 575 -33.75 -21.29 -3.50
CA VAL A 575 -34.73 -20.20 -3.31
C VAL A 575 -36.16 -20.64 -3.59
N GLN A 576 -36.38 -21.74 -4.28
CA GLN A 576 -37.72 -22.33 -4.60
C GLN A 576 -38.75 -21.28 -4.99
N ILE A 577 -38.66 -20.77 -6.21
CA ILE A 577 -39.65 -19.86 -6.75
C ILE A 577 -41.04 -20.57 -6.74
N HIS A 578 -42.07 -19.88 -6.28
CA HIS A 578 -43.42 -20.41 -6.16
C HIS A 578 -43.98 -21.11 -7.43
N TRP A 579 -43.52 -20.67 -8.59
CA TRP A 579 -43.83 -21.24 -9.91
C TRP A 579 -43.24 -22.65 -10.12
N VAL A 580 -42.05 -22.92 -9.66
CA VAL A 580 -41.38 -24.25 -9.76
C VAL A 580 -42.13 -25.28 -8.91
N ARG A 581 -42.68 -24.87 -7.77
CA ARG A 581 -43.57 -25.71 -6.98
C ARG A 581 -44.83 -26.16 -7.75
N HIS A 582 -45.40 -25.27 -8.54
CA HIS A 582 -46.59 -25.60 -9.32
C HIS A 582 -46.31 -26.60 -10.42
N VAL A 583 -45.13 -26.49 -11.05
CA VAL A 583 -44.71 -27.38 -12.15
C VAL A 583 -44.19 -28.73 -11.64
N LEU A 584 -43.43 -28.74 -10.53
CA LEU A 584 -42.93 -29.97 -9.89
C LEU A 584 -43.94 -30.53 -8.85
N GLY A 585 -44.95 -29.78 -8.47
CA GLY A 585 -45.88 -30.06 -7.37
C GLY A 585 -46.94 -31.16 -7.60
N ARG A 586 -46.75 -32.02 -8.58
CA ARG A 586 -47.55 -33.23 -8.74
C ARG A 586 -47.10 -34.42 -7.91
N SER A 587 -45.97 -34.33 -7.18
CA SER A 587 -45.61 -35.36 -6.21
C SER A 587 -46.19 -34.98 -4.84
N LYS A 588 -47.01 -35.84 -4.29
CA LYS A 588 -47.57 -35.78 -2.95
C LYS A 588 -46.52 -36.01 -1.86
N ASP A 589 -45.32 -35.51 -2.04
CA ASP A 589 -44.29 -35.66 -1.03
C ASP A 589 -44.34 -34.46 -0.11
N PRO A 590 -44.77 -34.59 1.18
CA PRO A 590 -44.94 -33.49 2.11
C PRO A 590 -43.64 -32.74 2.39
N ASP A 591 -42.50 -33.29 2.00
CA ASP A 591 -41.18 -32.72 2.21
C ASP A 591 -40.75 -31.67 1.15
N PHE A 592 -41.47 -31.57 0.02
CA PHE A 592 -41.33 -30.44 -0.91
C PHE A 592 -42.11 -29.20 -0.46
N SER A 593 -42.77 -29.26 0.65
CA SER A 593 -43.73 -28.22 1.10
C SER A 593 -43.13 -27.13 1.97
N ASN A 594 -41.82 -27.12 2.28
CA ASN A 594 -41.24 -26.09 3.15
C ASN A 594 -40.24 -25.14 2.47
N PRO A 595 -40.74 -24.14 1.71
CA PRO A 595 -39.98 -22.93 1.42
C PRO A 595 -39.84 -22.05 2.65
N GLU A 596 -40.49 -22.48 3.74
CA GLU A 596 -40.58 -21.72 4.98
C GLU A 596 -39.24 -21.45 5.62
N GLU A 597 -38.21 -22.29 5.43
CA GLU A 597 -36.92 -22.02 6.10
C GLU A 597 -36.19 -20.73 5.62
N LEU A 598 -36.19 -20.46 4.33
CA LEU A 598 -35.56 -19.22 3.84
C LEU A 598 -36.52 -18.02 3.92
N ARG A 599 -37.79 -18.22 3.64
CA ARG A 599 -38.81 -17.19 3.75
C ARG A 599 -39.13 -16.89 5.22
N GLU A 600 -39.17 -17.90 6.09
CA GLU A 600 -39.27 -17.75 7.54
C GLU A 600 -38.06 -17.03 8.14
N ILE A 601 -36.89 -17.12 7.51
CA ILE A 601 -35.69 -16.38 7.90
C ILE A 601 -35.69 -14.96 7.32
N ILE A 602 -35.96 -14.82 6.01
CA ILE A 602 -35.84 -13.54 5.30
C ILE A 602 -36.97 -12.55 5.66
N GLU A 603 -38.22 -12.95 5.69
CA GLU A 603 -39.34 -12.05 6.00
C GLU A 603 -39.26 -11.45 7.41
N PRO A 604 -38.98 -12.23 8.46
CA PRO A 604 -38.80 -11.66 9.79
C PRO A 604 -37.57 -10.79 9.91
N ILE A 605 -36.47 -11.16 9.22
CA ILE A 605 -35.28 -10.34 9.18
C ILE A 605 -35.58 -8.99 8.53
N PHE A 606 -36.23 -8.99 7.37
CA PHE A 606 -36.56 -7.78 6.63
C PHE A 606 -37.50 -6.87 7.46
N TYR A 607 -38.49 -7.44 8.09
CA TYR A 607 -39.39 -6.72 8.97
C TYR A 607 -38.69 -6.14 10.21
N GLN A 608 -37.76 -6.90 10.81
CA GLN A 608 -37.00 -6.45 11.97
C GLN A 608 -35.93 -5.41 11.57
N VAL A 609 -35.30 -5.54 10.40
CA VAL A 609 -34.38 -4.52 9.85
C VAL A 609 -35.11 -3.19 9.68
N ILE A 610 -36.31 -3.21 9.08
CA ILE A 610 -37.12 -1.99 8.94
C ILE A 610 -37.54 -1.44 10.32
N LYS A 611 -37.95 -2.30 11.24
CA LYS A 611 -38.38 -1.90 12.58
C LYS A 611 -37.25 -1.28 13.41
N TYR A 612 -36.02 -1.77 13.22
CA TYR A 612 -34.85 -1.35 14.03
C TYR A 612 -33.85 -0.51 13.25
N TRP A 613 -34.29 0.21 12.20
CA TRP A 613 -33.43 1.12 11.42
C TRP A 613 -32.68 2.14 12.30
N ILE A 614 -33.23 2.54 13.45
CA ILE A 614 -32.58 3.40 14.44
C ILE A 614 -31.31 2.73 14.98
N VAL A 615 -31.36 1.42 15.27
CA VAL A 615 -30.21 0.66 15.76
C VAL A 615 -29.10 0.62 14.67
N MET A 616 -29.49 0.50 13.40
CA MET A 616 -28.55 0.55 12.28
C MET A 616 -27.85 1.92 12.18
N ILE A 617 -28.61 3.01 12.31
CA ILE A 617 -28.05 4.38 12.33
C ILE A 617 -27.12 4.58 13.53
N LEU A 618 -27.51 4.13 14.71
CA LEU A 618 -26.66 4.20 15.90
C LEU A 618 -25.38 3.37 15.73
N THR A 619 -25.48 2.18 15.14
CA THR A 619 -24.30 1.35 14.83
C THR A 619 -23.38 2.06 13.82
N LEU A 620 -23.96 2.64 12.77
CA LEU A 620 -23.21 3.42 11.78
C LEU A 620 -22.50 4.61 12.43
N ALA A 621 -23.23 5.36 13.28
CA ALA A 621 -22.67 6.49 14.01
C ALA A 621 -21.50 6.04 14.92
N LEU A 622 -21.65 4.92 15.60
CA LEU A 622 -20.63 4.36 16.49
C LEU A 622 -19.38 3.90 15.71
N VAL A 623 -19.56 3.28 14.54
CA VAL A 623 -18.45 2.90 13.64
C VAL A 623 -17.74 4.15 13.11
N LEU A 624 -18.49 5.18 12.72
CA LEU A 624 -17.91 6.45 12.26
C LEU A 624 -17.14 7.17 13.39
N ILE A 625 -17.68 7.19 14.60
CA ILE A 625 -17.01 7.76 15.78
C ILE A 625 -15.75 6.96 16.11
N ALA A 626 -15.82 5.63 16.07
CA ALA A 626 -14.67 4.78 16.29
C ALA A 626 -13.57 5.02 15.24
N ASN A 627 -13.93 5.13 13.95
CA ASN A 627 -12.99 5.46 12.88
C ASN A 627 -12.37 6.85 13.08
N LEU A 628 -13.17 7.86 13.43
CA LEU A 628 -12.65 9.20 13.75
C LEU A 628 -11.70 9.18 14.95
N TYR A 629 -12.03 8.41 15.98
CA TYR A 629 -11.15 8.22 17.14
C TYR A 629 -9.83 7.54 16.73
N TRP A 630 -9.90 6.48 15.90
CA TRP A 630 -8.72 5.79 15.38
C TRP A 630 -7.82 6.69 14.54
N VAL A 631 -8.38 7.51 13.66
CA VAL A 631 -7.60 8.49 12.87
C VAL A 631 -6.80 9.43 13.79
N ASN A 632 -7.34 9.76 14.95
CA ASN A 632 -6.67 10.65 15.89
C ASN A 632 -5.72 9.93 16.87
N ILE A 633 -5.73 8.59 16.93
CA ILE A 633 -4.92 7.84 17.92
C ILE A 633 -3.41 7.99 17.71
N LYS A 634 -2.98 8.30 16.48
CA LYS A 634 -1.58 8.56 16.14
C LYS A 634 -0.96 9.70 16.93
N GLN A 635 -1.77 10.60 17.41
CA GLN A 635 -1.36 11.77 18.19
C GLN A 635 -1.69 11.67 19.69
N THR A 636 -2.14 10.53 20.19
CA THR A 636 -2.54 10.39 21.60
C THR A 636 -1.39 10.05 22.55
N GLY A 637 -0.25 9.62 22.05
CA GLY A 637 0.93 9.26 22.85
C GLY A 637 2.17 10.02 22.43
N HIS A 638 3.00 10.45 23.39
CA HIS A 638 4.24 11.20 23.12
C HIS A 638 5.25 10.42 22.26
N GLU A 639 5.42 9.12 22.47
CA GLU A 639 6.28 8.27 21.61
C GLU A 639 5.59 7.91 20.30
N ARG A 640 4.27 7.75 20.36
CA ARG A 640 3.49 7.33 19.19
C ARG A 640 3.43 8.38 18.10
N VAL A 641 3.34 9.67 18.46
CA VAL A 641 3.38 10.75 17.46
C VAL A 641 4.72 10.74 16.70
N VAL A 642 5.83 10.45 17.40
CA VAL A 642 7.16 10.36 16.79
C VAL A 642 7.25 9.15 15.85
N THR A 643 6.78 7.98 16.29
CA THR A 643 6.69 6.80 15.40
C THR A 643 5.86 7.10 14.16
N SER A 644 4.66 7.69 14.34
CA SER A 644 3.75 7.99 13.23
C SER A 644 4.34 9.01 12.26
N TYR A 645 5.12 9.95 12.77
CA TYR A 645 5.82 10.93 11.96
C TYR A 645 6.88 10.27 11.06
N TYR A 646 7.73 9.43 11.64
CA TYR A 646 8.76 8.73 10.86
C TYR A 646 8.17 7.69 9.90
N ASP A 647 7.10 7.02 10.28
CA ASP A 647 6.35 6.15 9.37
C ASP A 647 5.76 6.93 8.19
N ALA A 648 5.22 8.11 8.45
CA ALA A 648 4.71 8.97 7.39
C ALA A 648 5.82 9.45 6.45
N LEU A 649 7.00 9.76 6.97
CA LEU A 649 8.18 10.10 6.16
C LEU A 649 8.67 8.92 5.34
N ASP A 650 8.78 7.73 5.94
CA ASP A 650 9.26 6.50 5.27
C ASP A 650 8.39 6.13 4.06
N PHE A 651 7.08 6.32 4.20
CA PHE A 651 6.10 6.06 3.13
C PHE A 651 5.79 7.29 2.26
N LYS A 652 6.59 8.37 2.36
CA LYS A 652 6.45 9.61 1.58
C LYS A 652 5.09 10.31 1.73
N ARG A 653 4.40 10.11 2.84
CA ARG A 653 3.14 10.77 3.18
C ARG A 653 3.40 12.10 3.87
N PHE A 654 3.99 13.02 3.12
CA PHE A 654 4.50 14.27 3.68
C PHE A 654 3.41 15.18 4.26
N ILE A 655 2.22 15.19 3.68
CA ILE A 655 1.07 15.93 4.22
C ILE A 655 0.70 15.39 5.61
N GLU A 656 0.71 14.08 5.77
CA GLU A 656 0.45 13.45 7.07
C GLU A 656 1.59 13.73 8.06
N ALA A 657 2.85 13.59 7.63
CA ALA A 657 4.00 13.92 8.47
C ALA A 657 3.94 15.35 8.98
N HIS A 658 3.63 16.32 8.10
CA HIS A 658 3.43 17.71 8.47
C HIS A 658 2.33 17.91 9.52
N SER A 659 1.25 17.12 9.47
CA SER A 659 0.15 17.21 10.43
C SER A 659 0.53 16.82 11.87
N PHE A 660 1.68 16.17 12.05
CA PHE A 660 2.21 15.83 13.38
C PHE A 660 3.06 16.93 13.99
N LEU A 661 3.41 17.98 13.24
CA LEU A 661 4.15 19.12 13.76
C LEU A 661 3.25 20.02 14.60
N ASP A 662 3.86 20.74 15.54
CA ASP A 662 3.12 21.69 16.38
C ASP A 662 2.53 22.82 15.53
N PRO A 663 1.19 22.97 15.46
CA PRO A 663 0.56 24.00 14.65
C PRO A 663 0.86 25.41 15.15
N SER A 664 1.30 25.60 16.41
CA SER A 664 1.67 26.90 16.94
C SER A 664 2.92 27.52 16.32
N GLU A 665 3.77 26.67 15.71
CA GLU A 665 5.00 27.13 15.05
C GLU A 665 4.77 27.63 13.61
N ASN A 666 3.53 27.53 13.08
CA ASN A 666 3.12 28.05 11.77
C ASN A 666 4.02 27.65 10.61
N ILE A 667 4.49 26.39 10.59
CA ILE A 667 5.33 25.87 9.51
C ILE A 667 4.44 25.55 8.33
N SER A 668 4.69 26.16 7.17
CA SER A 668 3.95 25.80 5.96
C SER A 668 4.39 24.41 5.46
N LEU A 669 3.47 23.73 4.76
CA LEU A 669 3.78 22.43 4.16
C LEU A 669 4.97 22.51 3.22
N ASP A 670 5.04 23.58 2.43
CA ASP A 670 6.12 23.77 1.46
C ASP A 670 7.47 23.98 2.13
N TYR A 671 7.47 24.71 3.24
CA TYR A 671 8.66 24.87 4.06
C TYR A 671 9.13 23.53 4.65
N PHE A 672 8.18 22.76 5.20
CA PHE A 672 8.46 21.43 5.73
C PHE A 672 9.04 20.48 4.66
N LEU A 673 8.46 20.49 3.45
CA LEU A 673 8.96 19.70 2.33
C LEU A 673 10.38 20.08 1.93
N LEU A 674 10.67 21.38 1.94
CA LEU A 674 12.01 21.87 1.67
C LEU A 674 13.00 21.39 2.74
N GLU A 675 12.65 21.57 4.00
CA GLU A 675 13.49 21.21 5.13
C GLU A 675 13.83 19.71 5.10
N ILE A 676 12.85 18.83 4.95
CA ILE A 676 13.07 17.38 4.83
C ILE A 676 13.98 17.08 3.63
N SER A 677 13.72 17.69 2.49
CA SER A 677 14.49 17.37 1.28
C SER A 677 15.95 17.79 1.40
N VAL A 678 16.26 18.78 2.21
CA VAL A 678 17.63 19.26 2.43
C VAL A 678 18.31 18.53 3.59
N THR A 679 17.62 18.33 4.71
CA THR A 679 18.20 17.80 5.95
C THR A 679 18.25 16.29 6.02
N ASP A 680 17.35 15.60 5.34
CA ASP A 680 17.15 14.17 5.48
C ASP A 680 17.13 13.40 4.14
N GLY A 681 18.16 13.63 3.33
CA GLY A 681 18.28 13.00 2.01
C GLY A 681 18.25 11.48 2.02
N LEU A 682 18.72 10.84 3.10
CA LEU A 682 18.64 9.39 3.29
C LEU A 682 17.19 8.90 3.41
N LEU A 683 16.43 9.57 4.26
CA LEU A 683 15.00 9.26 4.46
C LEU A 683 14.20 9.55 3.21
N ASP A 684 14.47 10.69 2.59
CA ASP A 684 13.67 11.17 1.47
C ASP A 684 13.94 10.38 0.19
N SER A 685 15.15 9.90 -0.02
CA SER A 685 15.55 9.39 -1.33
C SER A 685 15.83 7.88 -1.38
N TYR A 686 16.56 7.31 -0.44
CA TYR A 686 17.15 5.99 -0.61
C TYR A 686 16.97 5.01 0.54
N GLY A 687 16.63 5.50 1.71
CA GLY A 687 16.50 4.68 2.90
C GLY A 687 15.06 4.24 3.14
N LYS A 688 14.92 3.03 3.66
CA LYS A 688 13.66 2.57 4.25
C LYS A 688 13.88 2.28 5.71
N ILE A 689 12.99 2.74 6.57
CA ILE A 689 13.07 2.48 8.00
C ILE A 689 12.73 1.01 8.25
N ASN A 690 13.68 0.29 8.84
CA ASN A 690 13.49 -1.10 9.24
C ASN A 690 13.02 -1.20 10.70
N ASN A 691 13.59 -0.34 11.57
CA ASN A 691 13.28 -0.37 12.99
C ASN A 691 13.34 1.03 13.62
N ILE A 692 12.45 1.30 14.57
CA ILE A 692 12.41 2.55 15.35
C ILE A 692 12.37 2.17 16.83
N VAL A 693 13.31 2.70 17.60
CA VAL A 693 13.37 2.49 19.04
C VAL A 693 13.37 3.84 19.76
N HIS A 694 12.45 4.03 20.67
CA HIS A 694 12.34 5.26 21.47
C HIS A 694 12.88 5.08 22.87
N ARG A 695 13.47 6.15 23.40
CA ARG A 695 13.82 6.31 24.81
C ARG A 695 13.39 7.68 25.27
N THR A 696 12.42 7.76 26.15
CA THR A 696 12.01 9.03 26.75
C THR A 696 13.10 9.51 27.70
N LEU A 697 13.71 10.66 27.40
CA LEU A 697 14.78 11.29 28.20
C LEU A 697 14.20 12.14 29.33
N GLU A 698 13.15 12.93 29.00
CA GLU A 698 12.44 13.78 29.93
C GLU A 698 10.95 13.73 29.63
N LYS A 699 10.11 13.76 30.65
CA LYS A 699 8.67 13.82 30.51
C LYS A 699 8.04 14.69 31.57
N ARG A 700 7.21 15.64 31.10
CA ARG A 700 6.32 16.47 31.92
C ARG A 700 4.88 16.26 31.49
N GLU A 701 3.93 16.95 32.04
CA GLU A 701 2.52 16.77 31.74
C GLU A 701 2.17 17.17 30.29
N ASP A 702 2.82 18.21 29.78
CA ASP A 702 2.60 18.85 28.47
C ASP A 702 3.81 18.81 27.54
N TYR A 703 4.93 18.26 27.98
CA TYR A 703 6.20 18.22 27.25
C TYR A 703 6.92 16.88 27.47
N ALA A 704 7.54 16.36 26.40
CA ALA A 704 8.48 15.26 26.51
C ALA A 704 9.64 15.40 25.51
N LYS A 705 10.80 14.87 25.92
CA LYS A 705 12.00 14.79 25.09
C LYS A 705 12.34 13.34 24.85
N ILE A 706 12.41 12.93 23.57
CA ILE A 706 12.49 11.54 23.15
C ILE A 706 13.72 11.35 22.28
N GLU A 707 14.62 10.48 22.71
CA GLU A 707 15.69 9.96 21.87
C GLU A 707 15.10 8.86 21.00
N THR A 708 15.23 9.01 19.69
CA THR A 708 14.75 8.06 18.69
C THR A 708 15.93 7.49 17.92
N LYS A 709 16.10 6.18 18.00
CA LYS A 709 17.07 5.45 17.20
C LYS A 709 16.39 4.84 15.99
N LEU A 710 16.88 5.20 14.83
CA LEU A 710 16.34 4.82 13.52
C LEU A 710 17.35 3.90 12.83
N GLU A 711 16.86 2.77 12.35
CA GLU A 711 17.61 1.84 11.52
C GLU A 711 17.09 1.94 10.09
N TYR A 712 17.90 2.50 9.19
CA TYR A 712 17.59 2.59 7.76
C TYR A 712 18.28 1.50 6.98
N VAL A 713 17.52 0.81 6.15
CA VAL A 713 18.06 -0.10 5.15
C VAL A 713 18.09 0.63 3.82
N THR A 714 19.30 0.78 3.29
CA THR A 714 19.53 1.30 1.94
C THR A 714 19.94 0.16 1.02
N PRO A 715 19.94 0.35 -0.31
CA PRO A 715 20.42 -0.67 -1.24
C PRO A 715 21.85 -1.14 -0.98
N MET A 716 22.66 -0.34 -0.30
CA MET A 716 24.09 -0.58 -0.10
C MET A 716 24.43 -1.05 1.32
N LYS A 717 23.76 -0.52 2.33
CA LYS A 717 24.09 -0.77 3.74
C LYS A 717 22.94 -0.42 4.67
N THR A 718 22.99 -0.95 5.88
CA THR A 718 22.17 -0.49 6.99
C THR A 718 22.82 0.72 7.66
N VAL A 719 22.05 1.78 7.90
CA VAL A 719 22.51 3.03 8.53
C VAL A 719 21.72 3.24 9.83
N PHE A 720 22.43 3.53 10.90
CA PHE A 720 21.83 3.86 12.19
C PHE A 720 21.91 5.35 12.45
N ARG A 721 20.81 5.95 12.86
CA ARG A 721 20.73 7.34 13.28
C ARG A 721 20.11 7.46 14.65
N THR A 722 20.54 8.44 15.41
CA THR A 722 19.93 8.78 16.70
C THR A 722 19.53 10.25 16.65
N GLU A 723 18.25 10.51 16.85
CA GLU A 723 17.67 11.86 16.84
C GLU A 723 16.98 12.14 18.15
N VAL A 724 16.93 13.38 18.55
CA VAL A 724 16.23 13.81 19.76
C VAL A 724 15.06 14.68 19.34
N ASN A 725 13.87 14.17 19.57
CA ASN A 725 12.61 14.84 19.25
C ASN A 725 12.01 15.46 20.51
N GLU A 726 11.66 16.73 20.42
CA GLU A 726 10.86 17.40 21.44
C GLU A 726 9.39 17.34 21.03
N VAL A 727 8.54 16.91 21.95
CA VAL A 727 7.10 16.80 21.71
C VAL A 727 6.34 17.59 22.75
N VAL A 728 5.32 18.29 22.30
CA VAL A 728 4.46 19.14 23.13
C VAL A 728 3.01 18.69 23.04
N LYS A 729 2.28 18.83 24.12
CA LYS A 729 0.87 18.47 24.16
C LYS A 729 0.00 19.70 23.99
N ASN A 730 -0.86 19.68 22.96
CA ASN A 730 -1.85 20.71 22.72
C ASN A 730 -3.26 20.07 22.81
N GLY A 731 -3.99 20.41 23.85
CA GLY A 731 -5.24 19.76 24.20
C GLY A 731 -5.03 18.30 24.61
N TRP A 732 -5.60 17.37 23.88
CA TRP A 732 -5.47 15.93 24.12
C TRP A 732 -4.49 15.22 23.16
N LYS A 733 -3.90 15.97 22.21
CA LYS A 733 -2.95 15.49 21.19
C LYS A 733 -1.54 15.93 21.49
N TRP A 734 -0.60 15.09 21.11
CA TRP A 734 0.82 15.39 21.12
C TRP A 734 1.28 15.79 19.72
N TYR A 735 2.22 16.72 19.65
CA TYR A 735 2.80 17.23 18.43
C TYR A 735 4.32 17.32 18.56
N ILE A 736 5.02 17.15 17.46
CA ILE A 736 6.47 17.29 17.40
C ILE A 736 6.80 18.77 17.28
N LYS A 737 7.63 19.25 18.19
CA LYS A 737 8.19 20.58 18.08
C LYS A 737 9.35 20.54 17.08
N PRO A 738 9.32 21.33 16.01
CA PRO A 738 10.43 21.39 15.08
C PRO A 738 11.71 21.78 15.79
N THR A 739 12.78 21.03 15.60
CA THR A 739 14.07 21.36 16.16
C THR A 739 14.67 22.55 15.43
N THR A 740 15.09 23.56 16.16
CA THR A 740 15.77 24.72 15.61
C THR A 740 17.25 24.45 15.31
N THR A 741 17.77 23.32 15.81
CA THR A 741 19.14 22.87 15.57
C THR A 741 19.10 21.73 14.55
N HIS A 742 19.37 22.04 13.30
CA HIS A 742 19.49 21.03 12.26
C HIS A 742 20.82 20.30 12.39
N ASN A 743 20.80 18.98 12.41
CA ASN A 743 21.98 18.19 12.20
C ASN A 743 22.36 18.36 10.72
N TYR A 744 23.42 19.09 10.45
CA TYR A 744 23.97 19.20 9.11
C TYR A 744 24.40 17.81 8.62
N ILE A 745 23.74 17.32 7.59
CA ILE A 745 24.14 16.10 6.90
C ILE A 745 24.96 16.54 5.71
N PRO A 746 26.23 16.13 5.62
CA PRO A 746 27.04 16.42 4.46
C PRO A 746 26.38 15.93 3.17
N THR A 747 26.45 16.73 2.12
CA THR A 747 25.80 16.49 0.84
C THR A 747 26.19 15.18 0.16
N ASP A 748 27.41 14.66 0.42
CA ASP A 748 27.86 13.36 -0.07
C ASP A 748 27.13 12.16 0.55
N GLN A 749 26.44 12.35 1.65
CA GLN A 749 25.60 11.32 2.26
C GLN A 749 24.22 11.20 1.60
N PHE A 750 23.81 12.21 0.84
CA PHE A 750 22.56 12.15 0.08
C PHE A 750 22.61 11.22 -1.13
N SER A 751 23.77 11.01 -1.68
CA SER A 751 24.01 10.18 -2.87
C SER A 751 24.58 8.81 -2.53
N ILE A 752 24.06 8.20 -1.45
CA ILE A 752 24.51 6.88 -0.97
C ILE A 752 24.19 5.75 -1.97
N VAL A 753 23.33 5.97 -2.94
CA VAL A 753 23.25 5.06 -4.08
C VAL A 753 24.55 5.16 -4.83
N SER A 754 25.49 4.34 -4.40
CA SER A 754 26.85 4.39 -4.89
C SER A 754 26.84 4.14 -6.38
N LYS A 755 27.40 5.03 -7.11
CA LYS A 755 27.73 4.89 -8.51
C LYS A 755 28.36 3.55 -8.87
N ASN A 756 29.21 3.03 -7.99
CA ASN A 756 29.90 1.76 -8.22
C ASN A 756 28.94 0.61 -8.46
N HIS A 757 27.72 0.70 -7.95
CA HIS A 757 26.71 -0.35 -8.11
C HIS A 757 25.93 -0.23 -9.42
N PHE A 758 25.63 0.98 -9.87
CA PHE A 758 24.82 1.24 -11.06
C PHE A 758 25.66 1.49 -12.33
N ILE A 759 26.82 2.11 -12.21
CA ILE A 759 27.69 2.44 -13.36
C ILE A 759 28.26 1.18 -14.00
N ASN A 760 28.61 0.16 -13.21
CA ASN A 760 29.23 -1.06 -13.73
C ASN A 760 28.29 -2.04 -14.41
N GLN A 761 26.96 -1.84 -14.33
CA GLN A 761 25.99 -2.87 -14.72
C GLN A 761 24.98 -2.49 -15.81
N GLY A 762 24.94 -1.33 -16.32
CA GLY A 762 23.88 -0.98 -17.26
C GLY A 762 24.12 0.26 -18.08
N ARG A 763 25.23 0.91 -17.87
CA ARG A 763 25.55 2.11 -18.63
C ARG A 763 26.01 1.75 -20.02
N ARG A 764 25.38 2.34 -21.03
CA ARG A 764 25.95 2.38 -22.36
C ARG A 764 27.35 2.98 -22.31
N THR A 765 28.28 2.40 -23.08
CA THR A 765 29.52 3.09 -23.42
C THR A 765 29.13 4.14 -24.44
N ILE A 766 28.79 5.34 -23.98
CA ILE A 766 28.34 6.45 -24.81
C ILE A 766 29.59 7.23 -25.26
N THR A 767 29.64 7.65 -26.51
CA THR A 767 30.65 8.57 -26.97
C THR A 767 30.49 9.94 -26.33
N THR A 768 31.54 10.77 -26.32
CA THR A 768 31.50 12.10 -25.72
C THR A 768 30.36 12.97 -26.30
N GLU A 769 30.11 12.83 -27.61
CA GLU A 769 29.01 13.56 -28.28
C GLU A 769 27.62 13.07 -27.85
N GLU A 770 27.45 11.76 -27.76
CA GLU A 770 26.17 11.19 -27.26
C GLU A 770 25.91 11.57 -25.81
N THR A 771 26.95 11.54 -24.97
CA THR A 771 26.83 11.97 -23.56
C THR A 771 26.43 13.43 -23.46
N PHE A 772 27.07 14.30 -24.27
CA PHE A 772 26.75 15.71 -24.31
C PHE A 772 25.31 15.95 -24.76
N HIS A 773 24.83 15.24 -25.79
CA HIS A 773 23.48 15.36 -26.31
C HIS A 773 22.45 14.87 -25.31
N GLU A 774 22.68 13.74 -24.64
CA GLU A 774 21.81 13.21 -23.59
C GLU A 774 21.76 14.15 -22.38
N ASP A 775 22.87 14.69 -21.94
CA ASP A 775 22.94 15.65 -20.83
C ASP A 775 22.15 16.94 -21.14
N VAL A 776 22.15 17.37 -22.38
CA VAL A 776 21.35 18.53 -22.81
C VAL A 776 19.86 18.23 -22.83
N LEU A 777 19.48 17.01 -23.19
CA LEU A 777 18.09 16.60 -23.24
C LEU A 777 17.52 16.24 -21.85
N ASP A 778 18.33 15.64 -20.98
CA ASP A 778 17.91 15.24 -19.63
C ASP A 778 18.16 16.36 -18.61
N ARG A 779 17.30 17.37 -18.67
CA ARG A 779 17.45 18.54 -17.81
C ARG A 779 16.95 18.25 -16.41
N PRO A 780 17.71 18.64 -15.37
CA PRO A 780 17.35 18.36 -14.00
C PRO A 780 16.12 19.14 -13.53
N VAL A 781 15.43 18.57 -12.57
CA VAL A 781 14.36 19.23 -11.85
C VAL A 781 14.94 20.08 -10.75
N THR A 782 14.69 21.38 -10.81
CA THR A 782 15.18 22.35 -9.84
C THR A 782 14.06 23.27 -9.37
N ILE A 783 14.27 23.88 -8.24
CA ILE A 783 13.37 24.93 -7.73
C ILE A 783 14.13 26.21 -7.45
N VAL A 784 13.62 27.30 -7.98
CA VAL A 784 14.11 28.65 -7.69
C VAL A 784 13.21 29.30 -6.65
N ARG A 785 13.82 29.87 -5.63
CA ARG A 785 13.10 30.47 -4.49
C ARG A 785 13.68 31.83 -4.13
N GLN A 786 12.85 32.64 -3.47
CA GLN A 786 13.22 33.97 -2.98
C GLN A 786 14.01 34.83 -3.98
N ALA A 787 13.86 34.55 -5.27
CA ALA A 787 14.49 35.38 -6.28
C ALA A 787 13.91 36.79 -6.25
N ARG A 788 14.78 37.78 -6.44
CA ARG A 788 14.40 39.19 -6.43
C ARG A 788 15.33 40.02 -7.29
N LEU A 789 14.77 41.05 -7.87
CA LEU A 789 15.53 42.08 -8.57
C LEU A 789 15.90 43.17 -7.57
N ILE A 790 17.18 43.37 -7.40
CA ILE A 790 17.74 44.33 -6.48
C ILE A 790 18.52 45.40 -7.29
N LYS A 791 18.32 46.62 -6.91
CA LYS A 791 19.15 47.74 -7.40
C LYS A 791 20.14 48.16 -6.32
N ARG A 792 21.40 48.27 -6.66
CA ARG A 792 22.45 48.77 -5.82
C ARG A 792 23.18 49.87 -6.58
N ASP A 793 23.12 51.08 -6.09
CA ASP A 793 23.64 52.27 -6.77
C ASP A 793 23.12 52.40 -8.23
N THR A 794 23.98 52.17 -9.20
CA THR A 794 23.64 52.22 -10.64
C THR A 794 23.48 50.84 -11.29
N SER A 795 23.79 49.78 -10.58
CA SER A 795 23.77 48.38 -11.03
C SER A 795 22.46 47.68 -10.63
N TYR A 796 22.09 46.68 -11.42
CA TYR A 796 20.96 45.78 -11.12
C TYR A 796 21.49 44.37 -10.88
N HIS A 797 20.86 43.67 -9.95
CA HIS A 797 21.27 42.33 -9.56
C HIS A 797 20.02 41.46 -9.42
N VAL A 798 20.08 40.22 -9.92
CA VAL A 798 19.08 39.21 -9.64
C VAL A 798 19.70 38.22 -8.68
N VAL A 799 19.17 38.14 -7.46
CA VAL A 799 19.60 37.21 -6.42
C VAL A 799 18.52 36.20 -6.13
N GLY A 800 18.88 35.00 -5.71
CA GLY A 800 17.89 33.96 -5.34
C GLY A 800 18.56 32.72 -4.77
N LEU A 801 17.71 31.74 -4.47
CA LEU A 801 18.14 30.40 -4.04
C LEU A 801 17.75 29.39 -5.09
N LEU A 802 18.64 28.45 -5.35
CA LEU A 802 18.44 27.35 -6.28
C LEU A 802 18.65 26.02 -5.56
N GLN A 803 17.73 25.09 -5.72
CA GLN A 803 17.83 23.76 -5.13
C GLN A 803 17.71 22.68 -6.21
N ASN A 804 18.54 21.66 -6.09
CA ASN A 804 18.39 20.43 -6.88
C ASN A 804 17.31 19.55 -6.26
N LEU A 805 16.23 19.30 -6.97
CA LEU A 805 15.15 18.40 -6.53
C LEU A 805 15.34 16.95 -6.99
N ASP A 806 16.37 16.70 -7.79
CA ASP A 806 16.65 15.39 -8.31
C ASP A 806 17.31 14.45 -7.32
N SER A 807 17.30 13.18 -7.66
CA SER A 807 17.96 12.12 -6.90
C SER A 807 19.41 11.90 -7.28
N TYR A 808 19.95 12.67 -8.20
CA TYR A 808 21.36 12.59 -8.67
C TYR A 808 21.98 13.97 -8.77
N PRO A 809 23.33 14.05 -8.75
CA PRO A 809 24.06 15.30 -8.85
C PRO A 809 23.81 16.00 -10.19
N VAL A 810 23.79 17.32 -10.18
CA VAL A 810 23.52 18.17 -11.35
C VAL A 810 24.57 19.26 -11.48
N ASP A 811 24.89 19.62 -12.71
CA ASP A 811 25.64 20.82 -13.05
C ASP A 811 24.68 21.88 -13.60
N LEU A 812 24.60 23.03 -12.99
CA LEU A 812 23.58 24.03 -13.26
C LEU A 812 24.19 25.36 -13.68
N THR A 813 23.50 26.02 -14.59
CA THR A 813 23.75 27.40 -14.99
C THR A 813 22.47 28.19 -14.98
N ILE A 814 22.46 29.38 -14.47
CA ILE A 814 21.29 30.25 -14.41
C ILE A 814 21.46 31.40 -15.41
N LYS A 815 20.40 31.67 -16.15
CA LYS A 815 20.27 32.86 -16.97
C LYS A 815 19.17 33.74 -16.42
N ALA A 816 19.46 35.00 -16.20
CA ALA A 816 18.42 35.97 -15.91
C ALA A 816 18.30 36.99 -17.04
N SER A 817 17.06 37.40 -17.29
CA SER A 817 16.72 38.45 -18.26
C SER A 817 16.02 39.57 -17.52
N LEU A 818 16.43 40.82 -17.72
CA LEU A 818 15.73 42.00 -17.22
C LEU A 818 14.66 42.42 -18.23
N LEU A 819 13.51 42.79 -17.71
CA LEU A 819 12.34 43.19 -18.51
C LEU A 819 11.94 44.62 -18.15
N ASP A 820 11.36 45.34 -19.13
CA ASP A 820 10.75 46.64 -18.93
C ASP A 820 9.29 46.52 -18.45
N SER A 821 8.62 47.65 -18.28
CA SER A 821 7.21 47.70 -17.88
C SER A 821 6.21 47.13 -18.89
N MET A 822 6.66 46.76 -20.09
CA MET A 822 5.87 46.14 -21.16
C MET A 822 6.30 44.68 -21.40
N ASP A 823 7.05 44.08 -20.48
CA ASP A 823 7.64 42.73 -20.56
C ASP A 823 8.62 42.53 -21.75
N ASN A 824 9.16 43.61 -22.33
CA ASN A 824 10.20 43.47 -23.34
C ASN A 824 11.57 43.21 -22.64
N GLN A 825 12.31 42.28 -23.21
CA GLN A 825 13.62 41.97 -22.70
C GLN A 825 14.61 43.14 -22.98
N ILE A 826 15.18 43.68 -21.91
CA ILE A 826 16.22 44.71 -21.98
C ILE A 826 17.57 44.09 -22.23
N THR A 827 17.94 43.10 -21.42
CA THR A 827 19.23 42.40 -21.49
C THR A 827 19.12 41.04 -20.79
N SER A 828 20.06 40.15 -21.02
CA SER A 828 20.12 38.86 -20.32
C SER A 828 21.57 38.48 -20.10
N TYR A 829 21.87 37.94 -18.90
CA TYR A 829 23.18 37.41 -18.54
C TYR A 829 23.03 36.04 -17.90
N TYR A 830 24.11 35.27 -18.05
CA TYR A 830 24.32 34.03 -17.30
C TYR A 830 25.12 34.36 -16.05
N ASP A 831 24.87 33.56 -14.99
CA ASP A 831 25.79 33.55 -13.85
C ASP A 831 27.16 33.05 -14.33
N GLN A 832 28.22 33.60 -13.78
CA GLN A 832 29.56 33.14 -14.09
C GLN A 832 30.24 32.49 -12.88
N TYR A 833 30.05 33.04 -11.67
CA TYR A 833 30.81 32.60 -10.52
C TYR A 833 30.04 32.63 -9.20
N ASP A 834 28.82 33.15 -9.17
CA ASP A 834 28.11 33.44 -7.95
C ASP A 834 27.09 32.38 -7.54
N LEU A 835 27.38 31.11 -7.81
CA LEU A 835 26.63 29.99 -7.29
C LEU A 835 27.50 28.73 -7.21
N VAL A 836 27.03 27.73 -6.47
CA VAL A 836 27.62 26.39 -6.52
C VAL A 836 27.01 25.67 -7.72
N HIS A 837 27.75 25.57 -8.82
CA HIS A 837 27.24 24.95 -10.05
C HIS A 837 26.94 23.46 -9.89
N LYS A 838 27.80 22.72 -9.18
CA LYS A 838 27.68 21.27 -9.02
C LYS A 838 26.97 20.95 -7.70
N LEU A 839 25.70 20.67 -7.79
CA LEU A 839 24.84 20.39 -6.63
C LEU A 839 24.59 18.90 -6.46
N MET A 840 24.74 18.42 -5.24
CA MET A 840 24.26 17.11 -4.82
C MET A 840 22.73 17.08 -4.77
N PRO A 841 22.11 15.88 -4.75
CA PRO A 841 20.69 15.79 -4.49
C PRO A 841 20.27 16.58 -3.25
N LYS A 842 19.22 17.40 -3.41
CA LYS A 842 18.63 18.24 -2.35
C LYS A 842 19.49 19.42 -1.85
N GLU A 843 20.70 19.58 -2.37
CA GLU A 843 21.57 20.71 -2.02
C GLU A 843 20.99 22.04 -2.51
N VAL A 844 21.15 23.08 -1.69
CA VAL A 844 20.71 24.46 -1.97
C VAL A 844 21.92 25.34 -2.14
N THR A 845 21.88 26.26 -3.08
CA THR A 845 22.87 27.33 -3.25
C THR A 845 22.18 28.68 -3.43
N GLY A 846 22.82 29.73 -2.93
CA GLY A 846 22.52 31.09 -3.38
C GLY A 846 23.07 31.33 -4.79
N PHE A 847 22.47 32.26 -5.51
CA PHE A 847 23.00 32.77 -6.77
C PHE A 847 22.81 34.26 -6.89
N ARG A 848 23.72 34.91 -7.60
CA ARG A 848 23.63 36.33 -7.97
C ARG A 848 24.03 36.49 -9.44
N ILE A 849 23.29 37.24 -10.16
CA ILE A 849 23.58 37.62 -11.55
C ILE A 849 23.66 39.13 -11.60
N ASP A 850 24.83 39.64 -11.93
CA ASP A 850 25.14 41.06 -11.95
C ASP A 850 24.92 41.65 -13.35
N PHE A 851 24.20 42.74 -13.40
CA PHE A 851 23.95 43.52 -14.61
C PHE A 851 24.70 44.86 -14.47
N GLU A 852 25.98 44.79 -14.60
CA GLU A 852 26.82 45.98 -14.62
C GLU A 852 26.64 46.75 -15.92
N ASP A 853 26.42 48.06 -15.83
CA ASP A 853 26.20 48.92 -16.96
C ASP A 853 25.14 48.39 -17.94
N VAL A 854 23.84 48.61 -17.61
CA VAL A 854 22.76 48.47 -18.57
C VAL A 854 23.01 49.41 -19.74
N LYS A 855 24.04 49.16 -20.50
CA LYS A 855 24.36 49.84 -21.73
C LYS A 855 23.48 49.35 -22.84
N TRP A 856 22.65 50.15 -23.23
CA TRP A 856 21.77 50.30 -24.35
C TRP A 856 22.13 49.44 -25.55
N ILE A 857 21.39 48.36 -25.76
CA ILE A 857 21.35 47.70 -27.10
C ILE A 857 20.23 48.38 -27.85
N PHE A 858 20.56 49.33 -28.76
CA PHE A 858 19.59 49.96 -29.62
C PHE A 858 19.56 49.34 -30.99
N PRO A 859 18.41 49.00 -31.49
CA PRO A 859 18.26 48.72 -32.91
C PRO A 859 18.34 50.01 -33.78
N ASP A 860 18.15 51.20 -33.20
CA ASP A 860 18.10 52.44 -34.00
C ASP A 860 18.74 53.63 -33.26
N LYS A 861 19.60 54.37 -34.00
CA LYS A 861 20.43 55.47 -33.44
C LYS A 861 19.67 56.71 -32.91
N ASP A 862 18.37 56.78 -33.13
CA ASP A 862 17.59 58.01 -32.84
C ASP A 862 16.68 57.90 -31.60
N GLN A 863 16.60 56.77 -30.91
CA GLN A 863 15.78 56.66 -29.68
C GLN A 863 16.62 56.38 -28.45
N LYS A 864 17.18 57.40 -27.85
CA LYS A 864 17.80 57.39 -26.51
C LYS A 864 16.75 57.37 -25.38
N LYS A 865 15.88 56.34 -25.32
CA LYS A 865 14.97 56.23 -24.20
C LYS A 865 15.57 55.28 -23.16
N LYS A 866 15.83 55.78 -21.95
CA LYS A 866 16.36 55.04 -20.83
C LYS A 866 15.34 53.99 -20.40
N MET A 867 15.56 52.70 -20.73
CA MET A 867 14.74 51.64 -20.27
C MET A 867 15.11 51.29 -18.83
N THR A 868 14.16 51.37 -17.94
CA THR A 868 14.37 51.03 -16.52
C THR A 868 13.86 49.61 -16.29
N PRO A 869 14.70 48.68 -15.80
CA PRO A 869 14.24 47.35 -15.42
C PRO A 869 13.15 47.39 -14.34
N THR A 870 12.05 46.73 -14.56
CA THR A 870 10.90 46.65 -13.64
C THR A 870 10.62 45.23 -13.20
N SER A 871 11.01 44.23 -14.00
CA SER A 871 10.81 42.82 -13.71
C SER A 871 11.95 41.98 -14.29
N PHE A 872 11.92 40.69 -13.98
CA PHE A 872 12.94 39.76 -14.42
C PHE A 872 12.35 38.38 -14.73
N LYS A 873 13.05 37.62 -15.58
CA LYS A 873 12.77 36.20 -15.88
C LYS A 873 14.03 35.38 -15.61
N ILE A 874 13.87 34.18 -15.08
CA ILE A 874 14.95 33.23 -14.79
C ILE A 874 14.75 31.96 -15.62
N GLU A 875 15.85 31.53 -16.24
CA GLU A 875 15.96 30.24 -16.91
C GLU A 875 17.09 29.44 -16.25
N VAL A 876 16.80 28.20 -15.85
CA VAL A 876 17.81 27.29 -15.30
C VAL A 876 18.14 26.25 -16.34
N LEU A 877 19.42 26.17 -16.69
CA LEU A 877 19.97 25.19 -17.62
C LEU A 877 20.88 24.25 -16.85
N GLY A 878 20.89 22.98 -17.24
CA GLY A 878 21.74 22.04 -16.52
C GLY A 878 21.73 20.65 -17.11
N SER A 879 22.67 19.87 -16.64
CA SER A 879 22.87 18.48 -16.99
C SER A 879 23.09 17.62 -15.75
N VAL A 880 22.81 16.36 -15.86
CA VAL A 880 23.08 15.40 -14.79
C VAL A 880 24.56 15.03 -14.78
N ILE A 881 25.15 15.00 -13.60
CA ILE A 881 26.54 14.64 -13.42
C ILE A 881 26.69 13.16 -13.12
N ASN A 882 27.52 12.49 -13.92
CA ASN A 882 27.85 11.08 -13.73
C ASN A 882 29.16 10.84 -12.97
N GLN A 883 29.73 11.88 -12.39
CA GLN A 883 30.99 11.82 -11.67
C GLN A 883 30.81 12.00 -10.18
N ASP A 884 31.77 11.50 -9.38
CA ASP A 884 31.75 11.77 -7.95
C ASP A 884 32.13 13.22 -7.69
N LEU A 885 31.21 13.90 -6.99
CA LEU A 885 31.54 15.23 -6.51
C LEU A 885 32.25 15.14 -5.14
N TYR A 886 33.30 15.88 -5.01
CA TYR A 886 34.02 15.97 -3.75
C TYR A 886 33.37 17.04 -2.88
N LYS A 887 32.58 16.62 -1.92
CA LYS A 887 31.83 17.49 -0.98
C LYS A 887 32.27 17.22 0.47
N LYS A 888 33.58 17.05 0.69
CA LYS A 888 34.18 16.67 1.97
C LYS A 888 34.77 17.85 2.76
N VAL A 889 34.54 19.05 2.29
CA VAL A 889 34.98 20.27 3.00
C VAL A 889 33.76 20.95 3.63
N VAL A 890 33.89 21.36 4.88
CA VAL A 890 32.83 22.02 5.64
C VAL A 890 33.36 23.28 6.31
N VAL A 891 32.49 24.27 6.49
CA VAL A 891 32.78 25.46 7.25
C VAL A 891 32.71 25.18 8.75
N GLN A 892 33.73 25.55 9.50
CA GLN A 892 33.76 25.50 10.96
C GLN A 892 34.17 26.84 11.52
N GLU A 893 33.68 27.21 12.68
CA GLU A 893 34.16 28.38 13.44
C GLU A 893 34.16 29.69 12.61
N VAL A 894 33.00 30.28 12.39
CA VAL A 894 32.93 31.60 11.73
C VAL A 894 32.68 32.70 12.77
N ALA A 895 33.41 33.77 12.67
CA ALA A 895 33.23 34.94 13.50
C ALA A 895 33.43 36.21 12.69
N ALA A 896 32.67 37.24 13.00
CA ALA A 896 32.86 38.58 12.49
C ALA A 896 33.78 39.39 13.45
N ASN A 897 34.76 40.05 12.89
CA ASN A 897 35.66 40.95 13.64
C ASN A 897 35.71 42.30 12.93
N GLY A 898 34.80 43.20 13.32
CA GLY A 898 34.60 44.45 12.61
C GLY A 898 34.02 44.21 11.21
N ASP A 899 34.67 44.74 10.19
CA ASP A 899 34.26 44.61 8.78
C ASP A 899 34.81 43.33 8.11
N GLU A 900 35.47 42.45 8.85
CA GLU A 900 36.05 41.22 8.31
C GLU A 900 35.42 40.01 8.93
N VAL A 901 35.02 39.05 8.08
CA VAL A 901 34.57 37.71 8.47
C VAL A 901 35.70 36.72 8.38
N ARG A 902 35.99 36.04 9.47
CA ARG A 902 37.04 35.01 9.55
C ARG A 902 36.45 33.70 9.95
N GLY A 903 36.91 32.62 9.34
CA GLY A 903 36.49 31.26 9.63
C GLY A 903 37.53 30.20 9.35
N LYS A 904 37.16 28.95 9.56
CA LYS A 904 37.97 27.78 9.21
C LYS A 904 37.19 26.82 8.37
N LEU A 905 37.81 26.30 7.32
CA LEU A 905 37.36 25.16 6.56
C LEU A 905 38.00 23.90 7.13
N TYR A 906 37.25 22.82 7.17
CA TYR A 906 37.78 21.51 7.56
C TYR A 906 37.50 20.50 6.43
N ASN A 907 38.54 19.85 5.95
CA ASN A 907 38.44 18.77 4.98
C ASN A 907 38.50 17.43 5.71
N TYR A 908 37.35 16.76 5.78
CA TYR A 908 37.26 15.45 6.42
C TYR A 908 37.45 14.27 5.44
N GLY A 909 37.67 14.56 4.18
CA GLY A 909 37.99 13.59 3.13
C GLY A 909 39.48 13.28 2.99
N GLU A 910 39.81 12.58 1.90
CA GLU A 910 41.15 12.04 1.60
C GLU A 910 41.85 12.80 0.47
N MET A 911 41.19 13.74 -0.19
CA MET A 911 41.75 14.50 -1.32
C MET A 911 41.96 15.97 -0.92
N THR A 912 42.89 16.62 -1.52
CA THR A 912 43.11 18.06 -1.29
C THR A 912 42.11 18.87 -2.09
N SER A 913 41.41 19.80 -1.43
CA SER A 913 40.70 20.87 -2.11
C SER A 913 41.67 22.00 -2.39
N THR A 914 42.05 22.18 -3.65
CA THR A 914 43.06 23.19 -4.04
C THR A 914 42.50 24.58 -3.92
N VAL A 915 41.24 24.77 -4.31
CA VAL A 915 40.51 26.02 -4.13
C VAL A 915 39.13 25.65 -3.60
N THR A 916 38.63 26.41 -2.64
CA THR A 916 37.26 26.30 -2.17
C THR A 916 36.53 27.58 -2.48
N GLN A 917 35.45 27.47 -3.27
CA GLN A 917 34.51 28.58 -3.48
C GLN A 917 33.50 28.58 -2.33
N ILE A 918 33.31 29.72 -1.72
CA ILE A 918 32.37 29.93 -0.60
C ILE A 918 31.28 30.89 -1.08
N VAL A 919 30.07 30.35 -1.29
CA VAL A 919 28.89 31.17 -1.60
C VAL A 919 28.15 31.46 -0.32
N GLN A 920 27.92 32.74 -0.04
CA GLN A 920 27.32 33.24 1.18
C GLN A 920 25.95 33.81 0.84
N SER A 921 24.92 33.25 1.48
CA SER A 921 23.56 33.78 1.36
C SER A 921 23.18 34.49 2.65
N HIS A 922 22.89 35.76 2.56
CA HIS A 922 22.57 36.64 3.71
C HIS A 922 21.06 36.84 3.79
N PHE A 923 20.49 36.61 4.97
CA PHE A 923 19.07 36.69 5.26
C PHE A 923 18.78 37.73 6.34
N ASP A 924 17.63 38.36 6.26
CA ASP A 924 17.11 39.20 7.33
C ASP A 924 16.55 38.38 8.53
N GLN A 925 16.13 39.03 9.60
CA GLN A 925 15.47 38.40 10.76
C GLN A 925 14.21 37.62 10.39
N LYS A 926 13.51 38.04 9.33
CA LYS A 926 12.31 37.37 8.79
C LYS A 926 12.65 36.24 7.84
N LYS A 927 13.94 35.94 7.69
CA LYS A 927 14.47 34.89 6.80
C LYS A 927 14.22 35.17 5.31
N ASN A 928 14.13 36.42 4.92
CA ASN A 928 14.15 36.78 3.51
C ASN A 928 15.58 36.91 3.04
N LEU A 929 15.90 36.35 1.89
CA LEU A 929 17.20 36.50 1.26
C LEU A 929 17.44 37.99 0.93
N MET A 930 18.53 38.56 1.39
CA MET A 930 18.90 39.92 1.14
C MET A 930 19.96 40.03 0.04
N TRP A 931 20.99 39.20 0.13
CA TRP A 931 22.13 39.28 -0.76
C TRP A 931 22.84 37.94 -0.89
N VAL A 932 23.54 37.76 -1.98
CA VAL A 932 24.43 36.60 -2.21
C VAL A 932 25.79 37.14 -2.65
N GLU A 933 26.87 36.65 -2.05
CA GLU A 933 28.24 36.95 -2.43
C GLU A 933 29.11 35.69 -2.47
N THR A 934 30.18 35.74 -3.25
CA THR A 934 31.06 34.64 -3.45
C THR A 934 32.51 35.02 -3.20
N ASN A 935 33.22 34.17 -2.46
CA ASN A 935 34.63 34.34 -2.20
C ASN A 935 35.35 33.02 -2.49
N LEU A 936 36.58 33.10 -2.96
CA LEU A 936 37.49 31.99 -3.16
C LEU A 936 38.53 31.96 -2.05
N THR A 937 38.92 30.78 -1.61
CA THR A 937 39.99 30.63 -0.62
C THR A 937 41.36 30.72 -1.28
N ASP A 938 42.26 31.44 -0.62
CA ASP A 938 43.66 31.56 -1.08
C ASP A 938 44.48 30.31 -0.78
N GLU A 939 44.08 29.54 0.23
CA GLU A 939 44.82 28.36 0.68
C GLU A 939 44.11 27.05 0.33
N SER A 940 44.88 26.05 -0.01
CA SER A 940 44.39 24.69 -0.19
C SER A 940 44.02 24.03 1.13
N VAL A 941 42.92 23.28 1.16
CA VAL A 941 42.48 22.54 2.34
C VAL A 941 42.94 21.09 2.20
N PHE A 942 43.99 20.71 2.91
CA PHE A 942 44.59 19.37 2.88
C PHE A 942 43.67 18.33 3.59
N PRO A 943 43.79 17.03 3.24
CA PRO A 943 43.03 15.96 3.90
C PRO A 943 43.19 15.99 5.43
N LYS A 944 42.08 15.87 6.13
CA LYS A 944 41.97 15.86 7.61
C LYS A 944 42.56 17.12 8.27
N LYS A 945 42.73 18.21 7.53
CA LYS A 945 43.29 19.48 8.01
C LYS A 945 42.25 20.59 7.95
N ARG A 946 42.56 21.66 8.71
CA ARG A 946 41.81 22.90 8.69
C ARG A 946 42.63 23.97 7.96
N ALA A 947 41.98 24.81 7.19
CA ALA A 947 42.54 26.02 6.60
C ALA A 947 41.73 27.25 7.02
N PRO A 948 42.38 28.37 7.34
CA PRO A 948 41.66 29.61 7.63
C PRO A 948 41.14 30.23 6.32
N PHE A 949 40.08 31.01 6.45
CA PHE A 949 39.62 31.92 5.39
C PHE A 949 39.24 33.26 6.01
N SER A 950 39.36 34.31 5.25
CA SER A 950 38.89 35.65 5.62
C SER A 950 38.42 36.40 4.39
N PHE A 951 37.42 37.25 4.57
CA PHE A 951 36.92 38.15 3.53
C PHE A 951 36.20 39.34 4.14
N GLN A 952 36.06 40.40 3.36
CA GLN A 952 35.29 41.60 3.70
C GLN A 952 33.90 41.45 3.05
N PRO A 953 32.82 41.29 3.83
CA PRO A 953 31.48 41.12 3.27
C PRO A 953 30.97 42.45 2.70
N ASP A 954 30.20 42.32 1.61
CA ASP A 954 29.52 43.45 0.97
C ASP A 954 28.62 44.22 1.95
N PRO A 955 28.58 45.56 1.91
CA PRO A 955 27.62 46.33 2.71
C PRO A 955 26.18 46.05 2.25
N LEU A 956 25.28 45.81 3.22
CA LEU A 956 23.87 45.50 2.94
C LEU A 956 22.95 46.75 3.00
N GLU A 957 23.51 47.92 3.25
CA GLU A 957 22.73 49.12 3.59
C GLU A 957 22.10 49.85 2.39
N CYS A 958 22.55 49.59 1.17
CA CYS A 958 22.11 50.28 -0.04
C CYS A 958 21.31 49.41 -1.01
N LEU A 959 20.65 48.37 -0.51
CA LEU A 959 19.90 47.43 -1.35
C LEU A 959 18.45 47.89 -1.49
N GLU A 960 18.03 48.22 -2.70
CA GLU A 960 16.64 48.53 -3.06
C GLU A 960 16.02 47.34 -3.80
N VAL A 961 15.03 46.65 -3.19
CA VAL A 961 14.31 45.57 -3.83
C VAL A 961 13.25 46.15 -4.80
N ILE A 962 13.43 45.93 -6.10
CA ILE A 962 12.51 46.41 -7.14
C ILE A 962 11.33 45.46 -7.27
N GLU A 963 11.61 44.12 -7.46
CA GLU A 963 10.58 43.10 -7.58
C GLU A 963 11.02 41.81 -6.93
N PRO A 964 10.25 41.25 -5.98
CA PRO A 964 10.47 39.92 -5.45
C PRO A 964 9.75 38.88 -6.31
N LEU A 965 10.32 37.71 -6.42
CA LEU A 965 9.61 36.56 -6.97
C LEU A 965 8.44 36.22 -6.04
N LYS A 966 7.23 36.38 -6.51
CA LYS A 966 6.00 36.20 -5.70
C LYS A 966 5.77 34.74 -5.31
N LYS A 967 6.32 33.79 -6.06
CA LYS A 967 6.12 32.36 -5.87
C LYS A 967 7.39 31.59 -6.27
N PRO A 968 7.71 30.49 -5.59
CA PRO A 968 8.77 29.59 -6.05
C PRO A 968 8.45 29.04 -7.42
N MET A 969 9.46 28.83 -8.23
CA MET A 969 9.32 28.30 -9.60
C MET A 969 10.05 26.97 -9.72
N ILE A 970 9.32 25.89 -10.02
CA ILE A 970 9.92 24.61 -10.36
C ILE A 970 10.28 24.61 -11.83
N LYS A 971 11.54 24.36 -12.10
CA LYS A 971 12.07 24.23 -13.44
C LYS A 971 12.24 22.75 -13.77
N ILE A 972 11.53 22.29 -14.78
CA ILE A 972 11.66 20.94 -15.34
C ILE A 972 12.13 21.08 -16.77
N ASN A 973 13.20 20.43 -17.12
CA ASN A 973 13.82 20.56 -18.43
C ASN A 973 14.09 22.05 -18.81
N GLY A 974 14.40 22.87 -17.81
CA GLY A 974 14.64 24.29 -17.99
C GLY A 974 13.38 25.14 -18.26
N LEU A 975 12.19 24.54 -18.26
CA LEU A 975 10.90 25.21 -18.44
C LEU A 975 10.14 25.37 -17.14
N ASP A 976 9.29 26.41 -17.08
CA ASP A 976 8.39 26.62 -15.95
C ASP A 976 7.27 25.57 -15.93
N ASN A 977 6.97 25.03 -14.77
CA ASN A 977 5.81 24.17 -14.58
C ASN A 977 4.90 24.83 -13.54
N GLU A 978 3.92 25.58 -14.02
CA GLU A 978 3.00 26.35 -13.16
C GLU A 978 2.15 25.46 -12.25
N ASP A 979 1.73 24.29 -12.71
CA ASP A 979 0.87 23.41 -11.94
C ASP A 979 1.59 22.84 -10.71
N ILE A 980 2.87 22.52 -10.85
CA ILE A 980 3.68 22.04 -9.75
C ILE A 980 4.16 23.19 -8.88
N THR A 981 4.48 24.33 -9.48
CA THR A 981 4.86 25.53 -8.75
C THR A 981 3.74 25.96 -7.80
N ARG A 982 2.47 25.83 -8.21
CA ARG A 982 1.32 26.09 -7.33
C ARG A 982 1.23 25.13 -6.15
N LYS A 983 1.67 23.88 -6.32
CA LYS A 983 1.68 22.87 -5.25
C LYS A 983 2.78 23.12 -4.22
N TYR A 984 3.88 23.75 -4.62
CA TYR A 984 5.07 23.98 -3.79
C TYR A 984 5.32 25.48 -3.59
N GLN A 985 4.46 26.17 -2.84
CA GLN A 985 4.60 27.60 -2.54
C GLN A 985 5.00 27.84 -1.08
N PRO A 986 6.30 27.91 -0.79
CA PRO A 986 6.72 28.18 0.57
C PRO A 986 6.48 29.65 0.92
N GLU A 987 5.78 29.91 1.99
CA GLU A 987 5.63 31.27 2.54
C GLU A 987 6.89 31.70 3.30
N ASN A 988 7.58 30.78 3.95
CA ASN A 988 8.81 31.04 4.71
C ASN A 988 9.80 29.90 4.47
N ILE A 989 10.98 30.25 3.98
CA ILE A 989 12.07 29.29 3.77
C ILE A 989 13.01 29.38 4.96
N ARG A 990 13.18 28.29 5.68
CA ARG A 990 14.34 28.03 6.53
C ARG A 990 15.34 27.25 5.73
N GLU A 991 16.54 27.74 5.62
CA GLU A 991 17.60 26.98 5.00
C GLU A 991 18.15 25.98 6.02
N SER A 992 18.36 24.76 5.56
CA SER A 992 19.08 23.77 6.35
C SER A 992 20.56 23.96 6.12
N GLY A 993 21.22 24.49 7.08
CA GLY A 993 22.64 24.69 7.07
C GLY A 993 23.10 25.23 8.42
N LEU A 994 24.41 25.39 8.59
CA LEU A 994 24.91 26.09 9.75
C LEU A 994 24.65 27.60 9.54
N PHE A 995 23.77 28.15 10.33
CA PHE A 995 23.48 29.57 10.36
C PHE A 995 24.48 30.26 11.23
N PHE A 996 25.11 31.27 10.67
CA PHE A 996 26.03 32.11 11.39
C PHE A 996 25.45 33.53 11.49
N SER A 997 25.40 34.09 12.69
CA SER A 997 25.01 35.48 12.88
C SER A 997 26.28 36.32 12.77
N LEU A 998 26.56 36.82 11.59
CA LEU A 998 27.75 37.62 11.32
C LEU A 998 27.53 39.11 11.61
N ARG A 999 26.28 39.58 11.58
CA ARG A 999 25.88 40.99 11.85
C ARG A 999 24.65 40.98 12.73
N PRO A 1000 24.39 42.02 13.50
CA PRO A 1000 23.11 42.18 14.19
C PRO A 1000 21.97 42.04 13.18
N ASP A 1001 20.98 41.25 13.56
CA ASP A 1001 19.74 41.12 12.77
C ASP A 1001 19.86 40.41 11.41
N THR A 1002 20.97 39.74 11.12
CA THR A 1002 21.13 38.93 9.88
C THR A 1002 21.65 37.53 10.16
N TYR A 1003 21.30 36.64 9.25
CA TYR A 1003 21.83 35.26 9.21
C TYR A 1003 22.58 35.03 7.92
N THR A 1004 23.62 34.23 7.97
CA THR A 1004 24.40 33.86 6.79
C THR A 1004 24.50 32.33 6.69
N ILE A 1005 24.23 31.81 5.51
CA ILE A 1005 24.43 30.40 5.16
C ILE A 1005 25.58 30.33 4.17
N PHE A 1006 26.43 29.31 4.36
CA PHE A 1006 27.56 29.01 3.50
C PHE A 1006 27.31 27.78 2.65
N SER A 1007 27.39 27.91 1.36
CA SER A 1007 27.42 26.80 0.40
C SER A 1007 28.81 26.70 -0.21
N LEU A 1008 29.33 25.48 -0.39
CA LEU A 1008 30.72 25.28 -0.81
C LEU A 1008 30.79 24.55 -2.15
N ASN A 1009 31.73 24.98 -2.99
CA ASN A 1009 32.15 24.28 -4.18
C ASN A 1009 33.66 24.01 -4.09
N ASN A 1010 34.09 22.74 -4.24
CA ASN A 1010 35.44 22.33 -4.04
C ASN A 1010 36.08 21.95 -5.39
N PHE A 1011 37.17 22.58 -5.72
CA PHE A 1011 37.97 22.22 -6.88
C PHE A 1011 39.14 21.31 -6.45
N ILE A 1012 39.18 20.11 -7.02
CA ILE A 1012 40.22 19.14 -6.74
C ILE A 1012 41.27 19.27 -7.84
N GLY A 1013 42.43 19.72 -7.45
CA GLY A 1013 43.62 19.67 -8.33
C GLY A 1013 44.34 18.33 -8.18
N ASN A 1014 45.01 17.89 -9.25
CA ASN A 1014 46.02 16.86 -9.09
C ASN A 1014 47.07 17.39 -8.13
N PRO A 1015 47.53 16.60 -7.14
CA PRO A 1015 48.68 17.04 -6.35
C PRO A 1015 49.85 17.35 -7.32
N ALA A 1016 50.39 18.54 -7.21
CA ALA A 1016 51.59 18.86 -7.99
C ALA A 1016 52.63 17.77 -7.73
N PRO A 1017 53.30 17.22 -8.73
CA PRO A 1017 54.39 16.30 -8.48
C PRO A 1017 55.40 17.02 -7.62
N PHE A 1018 55.71 16.46 -6.46
CA PHE A 1018 56.76 16.94 -5.58
C PHE A 1018 58.11 16.81 -6.28
#